data_0bb2dcf1baaa1840ad310313148a2b47
#
_entry.id   0bb2dcf1baaa1840ad310313148a2b47
#
_cell.length_a   1.000
_cell.length_b   1.000
_cell.length_c   1.000
_cell.angle_alpha   90.00
_cell.angle_beta   90.00
_cell.angle_gamma   90.00
#
_symmetry.space_group_name_H-M   'P 1'
#
loop_
_entity.id
_entity.type
_entity.pdbx_description
1 polymer ?
#
loop_
_entity_poly.entity_id
_entity_poly.type
_entity_poly.pdbx_seq_one_letter_code
_entity_poly.pdbx_strand_id
1 'polypeptide(L)'
;MLIFASTQSCRNNHINKSKLVSRNLIRKFLVASCLAIFPLSSIAIEIETPAVGLTGVPLAYSVSGVPEGAAAQLTVAGSTWSATADADGVATFDDVLIEEAGTVVVSASAGAQTTTTDLRVIPGWVSVLPAVLAIVIALTLRNVIPALLLGLWVGATALQSFTFEGAGRGLLDSFQVFVTSAIADFDRASIILFTMMIGGMVGIITRNGGMASIVKSIVSRAKTAVGGQVAVWLMGLMIFFDDYSNTLVVGNTARSLTDHLKVSREKLAYIVDSTAAPVACIALITTWIGYQIGLVDQALATIPELQDVQAYSVFIHSIPYSFYPILAIVFVLMIAASGLDFGPMLKAEKRARNGNVKPETAEALPAIHGDELEPKDKIPLRAINAFVPIITLVVALLVSLFVLGEGDTLVSILETTSPYQAMMYSSFVGVLVAATMSIGQRILSVHETVDAWYGGLRATLFGMIILVLAWSLSDLTATLNTASYLVTLLADSLPVALIPGIVFILAAITAFTTGTSWGTMAILMPLIIPLSWAVMGVNGIADPAGMHILYSSVACCLAGAVWGDHCSPISDTTVLSSVASGCDHIEHVRTQLPYALLVGVVALAVGTIPGGFGMPPWLSIVIGIGALWGILKFFGRSSEA
;
A
#
# COMPACT_ATOMS: atom_id res chain seq x y z
N MET A 1 21.96 -28.44 33.58
CA MET A 1 21.84 -29.83 34.00
C MET A 1 21.74 -30.67 32.75
N LEU A 2 22.81 -31.31 32.39
CA LEU A 2 23.10 -32.62 31.82
C LEU A 2 22.52 -32.86 30.40
N ILE A 3 23.41 -32.88 29.38
CA ILE A 3 24.31 -33.96 28.89
C ILE A 3 23.55 -34.93 27.97
N PHE A 4 23.90 -35.05 26.66
CA PHE A 4 24.88 -35.98 26.15
C PHE A 4 25.24 -35.71 24.69
N ALA A 5 26.54 -35.65 24.48
CA ALA A 5 27.25 -35.75 23.21
C ALA A 5 27.66 -37.21 23.00
N SER A 6 27.90 -37.62 21.74
CA SER A 6 29.01 -38.51 21.31
C SER A 6 28.87 -38.78 19.82
N THR A 7 29.72 -38.30 18.97
CA THR A 7 31.09 -38.76 18.54
C THR A 7 31.17 -40.20 18.00
N GLN A 8 31.72 -40.27 16.83
CA GLN A 8 32.71 -41.21 16.27
C GLN A 8 32.22 -41.83 14.94
N SER A 9 33.01 -42.04 13.93
CA SER A 9 34.41 -42.03 13.60
C SER A 9 34.57 -42.82 12.30
N CYS A 10 35.48 -42.41 11.46
CA CYS A 10 35.94 -43.09 10.25
C CYS A 10 36.29 -44.57 10.45
N ARG A 11 35.97 -45.39 9.44
CA ARG A 11 36.90 -46.45 9.01
C ARG A 11 36.65 -46.88 7.54
N ASN A 12 37.68 -46.77 6.75
CA ASN A 12 37.87 -47.42 5.44
C ASN A 12 37.70 -48.93 5.56
N ASN A 13 37.07 -49.54 4.56
CA ASN A 13 37.56 -50.82 4.09
C ASN A 13 37.11 -51.15 2.65
N HIS A 14 38.10 -51.49 1.85
CA HIS A 14 38.02 -52.06 0.51
C HIS A 14 37.20 -53.36 0.54
N ILE A 15 36.09 -53.43 -0.22
CA ILE A 15 35.50 -54.73 -0.62
C ILE A 15 34.94 -54.62 -2.04
N ASN A 16 35.68 -55.30 -2.93
CA ASN A 16 35.28 -56.16 -4.03
C ASN A 16 34.28 -55.65 -5.08
N LYS A 17 34.83 -55.28 -6.25
CA LYS A 17 34.12 -54.87 -7.48
C LYS A 17 33.26 -55.97 -8.19
N SER A 18 33.23 -57.21 -7.71
CA SER A 18 32.54 -58.31 -8.40
C SER A 18 31.09 -58.54 -7.99
N LYS A 19 30.57 -57.88 -6.95
CA LYS A 19 29.14 -58.00 -6.53
C LYS A 19 28.27 -56.81 -6.96
N LEU A 20 28.81 -55.80 -7.67
CA LEU A 20 28.03 -54.64 -8.11
C LEU A 20 27.34 -54.87 -9.47
N VAL A 21 27.83 -55.82 -10.29
CA VAL A 21 27.26 -56.06 -11.63
C VAL A 21 25.95 -56.87 -11.57
N SER A 22 25.79 -57.79 -10.60
CA SER A 22 24.57 -58.59 -10.50
C SER A 22 23.36 -57.82 -9.90
N ARG A 23 23.63 -56.82 -9.07
CA ARG A 23 22.57 -55.99 -8.46
C ARG A 23 21.96 -54.96 -9.43
N ASN A 24 22.74 -54.49 -10.39
CA ASN A 24 22.22 -53.53 -11.39
C ASN A 24 21.39 -54.23 -12.47
N LEU A 25 21.61 -55.51 -12.77
CA LEU A 25 20.76 -56.25 -13.69
C LEU A 25 19.41 -56.59 -13.08
N ILE A 26 19.37 -57.02 -11.82
CA ILE A 26 18.12 -57.31 -11.12
C ILE A 26 17.29 -56.02 -10.87
N ARG A 27 17.94 -54.89 -10.60
CA ARG A 27 17.27 -53.61 -10.44
C ARG A 27 16.72 -53.05 -11.79
N LYS A 28 17.40 -53.28 -12.91
CA LYS A 28 16.91 -52.94 -14.26
C LYS A 28 15.76 -53.84 -14.69
N PHE A 29 15.76 -55.14 -14.30
CA PHE A 29 14.64 -56.04 -14.58
C PHE A 29 13.42 -55.77 -13.72
N LEU A 30 13.59 -55.39 -12.45
CA LEU A 30 12.50 -54.99 -11.55
C LEU A 30 11.90 -53.62 -11.97
N VAL A 31 12.71 -52.66 -12.42
CA VAL A 31 12.22 -51.36 -12.92
C VAL A 31 11.51 -51.53 -14.29
N ALA A 32 12.01 -52.41 -15.16
CA ALA A 32 11.34 -52.69 -16.43
C ALA A 32 10.05 -53.51 -16.25
N SER A 33 9.93 -54.37 -15.24
CA SER A 33 8.71 -55.10 -14.92
C SER A 33 7.67 -54.26 -14.16
N CYS A 34 8.08 -53.24 -13.40
CA CYS A 34 7.16 -52.27 -12.79
C CYS A 34 6.61 -51.25 -13.77
N LEU A 35 7.37 -50.91 -14.85
CA LEU A 35 6.89 -50.02 -15.92
C LEU A 35 5.90 -50.70 -16.90
N ALA A 36 5.78 -52.02 -16.85
CA ALA A 36 4.85 -52.79 -17.73
C ALA A 36 3.50 -53.12 -17.05
N ILE A 37 3.25 -52.70 -15.81
CA ILE A 37 2.03 -53.03 -15.04
C ILE A 37 1.37 -51.72 -14.47
N PHE A 38 1.81 -50.53 -14.85
CA PHE A 38 0.92 -49.40 -14.69
C PHE A 38 -0.06 -49.42 -15.88
N PRO A 39 -1.35 -49.62 -15.65
CA PRO A 39 -2.32 -49.26 -16.65
C PRO A 39 -2.04 -47.77 -16.94
N LEU A 40 -2.01 -47.37 -18.19
CA LEU A 40 -2.18 -45.97 -18.58
C LEU A 40 -3.49 -45.53 -17.88
N SER A 41 -3.37 -45.00 -16.67
CA SER A 41 -4.48 -44.34 -16.03
C SER A 41 -4.80 -43.22 -17.01
N SER A 42 -5.89 -43.33 -17.73
CA SER A 42 -6.43 -42.21 -18.47
C SER A 42 -6.55 -41.09 -17.42
N ILE A 43 -5.73 -40.04 -17.55
CA ILE A 43 -5.84 -38.83 -16.73
C ILE A 43 -7.29 -38.40 -16.93
N ALA A 44 -8.06 -38.41 -15.83
CA ALA A 44 -9.46 -37.96 -15.90
C ALA A 44 -9.44 -36.47 -16.22
N ILE A 45 -10.29 -36.05 -17.16
CA ILE A 45 -10.43 -34.63 -17.46
C ILE A 45 -11.07 -33.94 -16.25
N GLU A 46 -10.53 -32.76 -15.91
CA GLU A 46 -11.00 -31.94 -14.79
C GLU A 46 -11.42 -30.55 -15.31
N ILE A 47 -12.55 -30.04 -14.82
CA ILE A 47 -13.04 -28.70 -15.18
C ILE A 47 -12.61 -27.75 -14.08
N GLU A 48 -11.88 -26.73 -14.45
CA GLU A 48 -11.64 -25.57 -13.60
C GLU A 48 -12.66 -24.48 -13.94
N THR A 49 -13.52 -24.19 -13.02
CA THR A 49 -14.53 -23.12 -13.14
C THR A 49 -14.19 -21.97 -12.22
N PRO A 50 -14.61 -20.73 -12.53
CA PRO A 50 -14.67 -19.67 -11.54
C PRO A 50 -15.42 -20.13 -10.30
N ALA A 51 -15.07 -19.62 -9.11
CA ALA A 51 -15.80 -19.93 -7.86
C ALA A 51 -17.28 -19.56 -7.95
N VAL A 52 -17.60 -18.54 -8.75
CA VAL A 52 -18.96 -18.08 -9.06
C VAL A 52 -19.01 -17.52 -10.47
N GLY A 53 -20.05 -17.86 -11.23
CA GLY A 53 -20.37 -17.23 -12.50
C GLY A 53 -21.15 -15.92 -12.32
N LEU A 54 -21.03 -15.01 -13.29
CA LEU A 54 -21.76 -13.74 -13.30
C LEU A 54 -22.69 -13.67 -14.50
N THR A 55 -23.93 -13.23 -14.29
CA THR A 55 -24.84 -13.04 -15.43
C THR A 55 -24.39 -11.89 -16.32
N GLY A 56 -24.37 -12.13 -17.63
CA GLY A 56 -24.03 -11.11 -18.64
C GLY A 56 -22.55 -10.73 -18.67
N VAL A 57 -21.67 -11.51 -18.03
CA VAL A 57 -20.23 -11.27 -17.99
C VAL A 57 -19.51 -12.46 -18.63
N PRO A 58 -18.70 -12.26 -19.67
CA PRO A 58 -17.88 -13.32 -20.22
C PRO A 58 -16.78 -13.70 -19.21
N LEU A 59 -16.62 -15.01 -18.97
CA LEU A 59 -15.62 -15.56 -18.06
C LEU A 59 -14.86 -16.70 -18.76
N ALA A 60 -13.60 -16.87 -18.36
CA ALA A 60 -12.76 -17.96 -18.85
C ALA A 60 -12.99 -19.24 -18.03
N TYR A 61 -12.92 -20.40 -18.71
CA TYR A 61 -12.98 -21.73 -18.13
C TYR A 61 -11.84 -22.56 -18.69
N SER A 62 -11.32 -23.52 -17.92
CA SER A 62 -10.31 -24.44 -18.41
C SER A 62 -10.68 -25.90 -18.17
N VAL A 63 -10.20 -26.77 -19.04
CA VAL A 63 -10.34 -28.23 -18.95
C VAL A 63 -8.96 -28.84 -19.04
N SER A 64 -8.48 -29.41 -17.95
CA SER A 64 -7.18 -30.06 -17.86
C SER A 64 -7.29 -31.58 -18.06
N GLY A 65 -6.15 -32.24 -18.33
CA GLY A 65 -6.09 -33.68 -18.56
C GLY A 65 -6.51 -34.08 -19.99
N VAL A 66 -6.61 -33.13 -20.91
CA VAL A 66 -6.90 -33.35 -22.34
C VAL A 66 -5.58 -33.67 -23.08
N PRO A 67 -5.52 -34.68 -23.94
CA PRO A 67 -4.30 -34.93 -24.74
C PRO A 67 -3.92 -33.70 -25.60
N GLU A 68 -2.62 -33.40 -25.70
CA GLU A 68 -2.09 -32.29 -26.50
C GLU A 68 -2.67 -32.32 -27.94
N GLY A 69 -3.18 -31.18 -28.38
CA GLY A 69 -3.79 -31.02 -29.70
C GLY A 69 -5.16 -31.69 -29.88
N ALA A 70 -5.71 -32.32 -28.84
CA ALA A 70 -7.07 -32.88 -28.88
C ALA A 70 -8.12 -31.81 -28.66
N ALA A 71 -9.27 -31.95 -29.33
CA ALA A 71 -10.41 -31.03 -29.12
C ALA A 71 -11.17 -31.39 -27.84
N ALA A 72 -11.42 -30.39 -27.03
CA ALA A 72 -12.33 -30.43 -25.89
C ALA A 72 -13.59 -29.60 -26.20
N GLN A 73 -14.72 -30.01 -25.64
CA GLN A 73 -15.98 -29.28 -25.70
C GLN A 73 -16.45 -28.95 -24.27
N LEU A 74 -16.84 -27.72 -24.08
CA LEU A 74 -17.46 -27.24 -22.85
C LEU A 74 -18.93 -26.88 -23.13
N THR A 75 -19.84 -27.42 -22.35
CA THR A 75 -21.27 -27.11 -22.45
C THR A 75 -21.74 -26.49 -21.16
N VAL A 76 -22.28 -25.29 -21.23
CA VAL A 76 -22.80 -24.51 -20.09
C VAL A 76 -24.16 -23.93 -20.48
N ALA A 77 -25.18 -24.13 -19.68
CA ALA A 77 -26.55 -23.61 -19.92
C ALA A 77 -27.11 -23.93 -21.31
N GLY A 78 -26.72 -25.08 -21.90
CA GLY A 78 -27.18 -25.50 -23.24
C GLY A 78 -26.39 -24.94 -24.41
N SER A 79 -25.44 -24.02 -24.21
CA SER A 79 -24.50 -23.54 -25.20
C SER A 79 -23.20 -24.36 -25.15
N THR A 80 -22.57 -24.58 -26.29
CA THR A 80 -21.35 -25.41 -26.39
C THR A 80 -20.23 -24.63 -27.06
N TRP A 81 -19.06 -24.61 -26.41
CA TRP A 81 -17.80 -24.06 -26.91
C TRP A 81 -16.82 -25.18 -27.23
N SER A 82 -15.88 -24.95 -28.14
CA SER A 82 -14.86 -25.92 -28.52
C SER A 82 -13.49 -25.25 -28.50
N ALA A 83 -12.51 -25.90 -27.85
CA ALA A 83 -11.13 -25.44 -27.78
C ALA A 83 -10.19 -26.64 -28.00
N THR A 84 -8.94 -26.39 -28.38
CA THR A 84 -7.87 -27.37 -28.50
C THR A 84 -6.94 -27.30 -27.32
N ALA A 85 -6.55 -28.42 -26.75
CA ALA A 85 -5.60 -28.49 -25.66
C ALA A 85 -4.20 -28.06 -26.12
N ASP A 86 -3.52 -27.31 -25.27
CA ASP A 86 -2.13 -26.87 -25.41
C ASP A 86 -1.13 -28.01 -25.11
N ALA A 87 0.18 -27.66 -25.04
CA ALA A 87 1.25 -28.61 -24.74
C ALA A 87 1.18 -29.18 -23.31
N ASP A 88 0.53 -28.47 -22.38
CA ASP A 88 0.34 -28.88 -21.00
C ASP A 88 -0.95 -29.70 -20.82
N GLY A 89 -1.71 -29.92 -21.88
CA GLY A 89 -2.96 -30.68 -21.85
C GLY A 89 -4.14 -29.90 -21.30
N VAL A 90 -4.13 -28.57 -21.43
CA VAL A 90 -5.19 -27.67 -20.98
C VAL A 90 -5.91 -27.06 -22.19
N ALA A 91 -7.23 -27.18 -22.22
CA ALA A 91 -8.08 -26.48 -23.20
C ALA A 91 -8.77 -25.30 -22.51
N THR A 92 -8.49 -24.09 -22.98
CA THR A 92 -9.06 -22.84 -22.43
C THR A 92 -10.23 -22.39 -23.30
N PHE A 93 -11.31 -21.99 -22.65
CA PHE A 93 -12.54 -21.47 -23.25
C PHE A 93 -12.75 -20.05 -22.77
N ASP A 94 -12.39 -19.10 -23.57
CA ASP A 94 -12.62 -17.68 -23.30
C ASP A 94 -14.05 -17.26 -23.69
N ASP A 95 -14.52 -16.16 -23.12
CA ASP A 95 -15.80 -15.53 -23.45
C ASP A 95 -17.05 -16.42 -23.26
N VAL A 96 -17.04 -17.29 -22.24
CA VAL A 96 -18.22 -18.08 -21.89
C VAL A 96 -19.23 -17.20 -21.18
N LEU A 97 -20.37 -16.92 -21.86
CA LEU A 97 -21.42 -16.03 -21.36
C LEU A 97 -22.59 -16.84 -20.79
N ILE A 98 -23.06 -16.48 -19.60
CA ILE A 98 -24.24 -17.06 -18.95
C ILE A 98 -25.24 -15.93 -18.67
N GLU A 99 -26.48 -16.06 -19.17
CA GLU A 99 -27.50 -15.00 -19.07
C GLU A 99 -28.39 -15.13 -17.83
N GLU A 100 -28.56 -16.34 -17.29
CA GLU A 100 -29.50 -16.60 -16.20
C GLU A 100 -28.77 -16.90 -14.88
N ALA A 101 -29.22 -16.28 -13.79
CA ALA A 101 -28.75 -16.57 -12.45
C ALA A 101 -29.33 -17.89 -11.91
N GLY A 102 -28.55 -18.63 -11.16
CA GLY A 102 -28.95 -19.91 -10.57
C GLY A 102 -27.81 -20.91 -10.50
N THR A 103 -28.10 -22.17 -10.23
CA THR A 103 -27.11 -23.24 -10.32
C THR A 103 -27.16 -23.83 -11.73
N VAL A 104 -26.04 -23.80 -12.43
CA VAL A 104 -25.88 -24.27 -13.81
C VAL A 104 -24.92 -25.47 -13.81
N VAL A 105 -25.28 -26.51 -14.53
CA VAL A 105 -24.39 -27.65 -14.74
C VAL A 105 -23.43 -27.29 -15.88
N VAL A 106 -22.13 -27.36 -15.56
CA VAL A 106 -21.03 -27.22 -16.51
C VAL A 106 -20.56 -28.62 -16.86
N SER A 107 -20.55 -28.98 -18.13
CA SER A 107 -20.06 -30.26 -18.60
C SER A 107 -18.94 -30.08 -19.61
N ALA A 108 -17.86 -30.84 -19.44
CA ALA A 108 -16.76 -30.90 -20.39
C ALA A 108 -16.61 -32.30 -20.95
N SER A 109 -16.29 -32.40 -22.25
CA SER A 109 -16.00 -33.67 -22.91
C SER A 109 -14.75 -33.56 -23.79
N ALA A 110 -13.90 -34.59 -23.72
CA ALA A 110 -12.74 -34.74 -24.59
C ALA A 110 -12.63 -36.23 -24.98
N GLY A 111 -12.84 -36.52 -26.27
CA GLY A 111 -12.93 -37.89 -26.77
C GLY A 111 -14.10 -38.67 -26.14
N ALA A 112 -13.80 -39.74 -25.40
CA ALA A 112 -14.81 -40.57 -24.73
C ALA A 112 -15.02 -40.17 -23.24
N GLN A 113 -14.24 -39.23 -22.72
CA GLN A 113 -14.35 -38.78 -21.33
C GLN A 113 -15.32 -37.61 -21.21
N THR A 114 -16.14 -37.61 -20.16
CA THR A 114 -17.05 -36.51 -19.84
C THR A 114 -17.03 -36.32 -18.33
N THR A 115 -16.91 -35.07 -17.91
CA THR A 115 -17.00 -34.66 -16.49
C THR A 115 -18.01 -33.53 -16.34
N THR A 116 -18.58 -33.39 -15.16
CA THR A 116 -19.60 -32.36 -14.86
C THR A 116 -19.34 -31.77 -13.50
N THR A 117 -19.58 -30.47 -13.37
CA THR A 117 -19.56 -29.74 -12.11
C THR A 117 -20.71 -28.75 -12.05
N ASP A 118 -21.16 -28.44 -10.84
CA ASP A 118 -22.19 -27.42 -10.62
C ASP A 118 -21.53 -26.06 -10.41
N LEU A 119 -21.96 -25.06 -11.15
CA LEU A 119 -21.52 -23.68 -11.00
C LEU A 119 -22.70 -22.82 -10.54
N ARG A 120 -22.45 -22.06 -9.49
CA ARG A 120 -23.37 -21.04 -9.05
C ARG A 120 -23.18 -19.76 -9.85
N VAL A 121 -24.26 -19.22 -10.38
CA VAL A 121 -24.28 -17.96 -11.16
C VAL A 121 -25.08 -16.93 -10.40
N ILE A 122 -24.49 -15.76 -10.16
CA ILE A 122 -25.11 -14.64 -9.46
C ILE A 122 -25.28 -13.43 -10.42
N PRO A 123 -26.20 -12.51 -10.14
CA PRO A 123 -26.29 -11.26 -10.90
C PRO A 123 -24.97 -10.48 -10.82
N GLY A 124 -24.47 -9.97 -11.96
CA GLY A 124 -23.16 -9.30 -12.03
C GLY A 124 -22.99 -8.15 -11.03
N TRP A 125 -24.05 -7.35 -10.78
CA TRP A 125 -23.99 -6.25 -9.80
C TRP A 125 -23.71 -6.70 -8.36
N VAL A 126 -23.96 -7.97 -8.01
CA VAL A 126 -23.69 -8.51 -6.68
C VAL A 126 -22.18 -8.56 -6.42
N SER A 127 -21.37 -8.75 -7.46
CA SER A 127 -19.90 -8.81 -7.32
C SER A 127 -19.30 -7.49 -6.82
N VAL A 128 -19.91 -6.35 -7.15
CA VAL A 128 -19.47 -5.01 -6.75
C VAL A 128 -19.99 -4.61 -5.36
N LEU A 129 -21.02 -5.29 -4.87
CA LEU A 129 -21.70 -4.95 -3.63
C LEU A 129 -20.74 -4.89 -2.40
N PRO A 130 -19.79 -5.80 -2.19
CA PRO A 130 -18.84 -5.73 -1.08
C PRO A 130 -18.05 -4.43 -1.04
N ALA A 131 -17.51 -4.03 -2.18
CA ALA A 131 -16.70 -2.81 -2.29
C ALA A 131 -17.54 -1.54 -2.15
N VAL A 132 -18.72 -1.49 -2.79
CA VAL A 132 -19.66 -0.35 -2.67
C VAL A 132 -20.12 -0.20 -1.23
N LEU A 133 -20.46 -1.30 -0.55
CA LEU A 133 -20.84 -1.26 0.86
C LEU A 133 -19.70 -0.80 1.74
N ALA A 134 -18.46 -1.27 1.50
CA ALA A 134 -17.29 -0.80 2.25
C ALA A 134 -17.14 0.73 2.10
N ILE A 135 -17.27 1.28 0.88
CA ILE A 135 -17.21 2.72 0.64
C ILE A 135 -18.36 3.44 1.38
N VAL A 136 -19.61 3.04 1.15
CA VAL A 136 -20.79 3.70 1.73
C VAL A 136 -20.75 3.67 3.26
N ILE A 137 -20.37 2.53 3.86
CA ILE A 137 -20.29 2.38 5.31
C ILE A 137 -19.13 3.19 5.86
N ALA A 138 -17.96 3.21 5.18
CA ALA A 138 -16.83 4.04 5.58
C ALA A 138 -17.21 5.54 5.59
N LEU A 139 -17.93 6.00 4.57
CA LEU A 139 -18.42 7.38 4.47
C LEU A 139 -19.46 7.74 5.54
N THR A 140 -20.32 6.79 5.90
CA THR A 140 -21.41 7.04 6.87
C THR A 140 -20.98 6.90 8.31
N LEU A 141 -20.22 5.83 8.64
CA LEU A 141 -19.73 5.56 10.00
C LEU A 141 -18.42 6.28 10.30
N ARG A 142 -17.75 6.84 9.29
CA ARG A 142 -16.41 7.45 9.41
C ARG A 142 -15.40 6.52 10.08
N ASN A 143 -15.53 5.24 9.78
CA ASN A 143 -14.66 4.20 10.34
C ASN A 143 -14.48 3.08 9.32
N VAL A 144 -13.23 2.83 8.96
CA VAL A 144 -12.87 1.90 7.88
C VAL A 144 -12.92 0.44 8.31
N ILE A 145 -12.57 0.12 9.55
CA ILE A 145 -12.53 -1.28 10.02
C ILE A 145 -13.93 -1.93 9.95
N PRO A 146 -15.00 -1.37 10.54
CA PRO A 146 -16.34 -1.93 10.36
C PRO A 146 -16.80 -1.98 8.91
N ALA A 147 -16.38 -1.00 8.09
CA ALA A 147 -16.74 -0.94 6.68
C ALA A 147 -16.15 -2.12 5.88
N LEU A 148 -14.86 -2.39 6.05
CA LEU A 148 -14.18 -3.53 5.42
C LEU A 148 -14.75 -4.86 5.91
N LEU A 149 -14.99 -5.02 7.22
CA LEU A 149 -15.58 -6.23 7.79
C LEU A 149 -16.99 -6.50 7.24
N LEU A 150 -17.83 -5.48 7.13
CA LEU A 150 -19.19 -5.63 6.58
C LEU A 150 -19.16 -5.91 5.07
N GLY A 151 -18.28 -5.26 4.32
CA GLY A 151 -18.06 -5.57 2.91
C GLY A 151 -17.64 -7.03 2.73
N LEU A 152 -16.65 -7.48 3.50
CA LEU A 152 -16.15 -8.86 3.48
C LEU A 152 -17.26 -9.88 3.83
N TRP A 153 -18.03 -9.63 4.87
CA TRP A 153 -19.14 -10.50 5.26
C TRP A 153 -20.21 -10.60 4.18
N VAL A 154 -20.63 -9.48 3.58
CA VAL A 154 -21.64 -9.49 2.52
C VAL A 154 -21.15 -10.21 1.28
N GLY A 155 -19.90 -10.04 0.89
CA GLY A 155 -19.32 -10.74 -0.24
C GLY A 155 -19.15 -12.24 0.02
N ALA A 156 -18.67 -12.63 1.19
CA ALA A 156 -18.62 -14.04 1.59
C ALA A 156 -20.03 -14.68 1.64
N THR A 157 -21.04 -13.92 2.08
CA THR A 157 -22.45 -14.33 1.98
C THR A 157 -22.88 -14.52 0.53
N ALA A 158 -22.45 -13.66 -0.37
CA ALA A 158 -22.75 -13.78 -1.80
C ALA A 158 -22.17 -15.06 -2.40
N LEU A 159 -21.00 -15.50 -1.96
CA LEU A 159 -20.41 -16.80 -2.36
C LEU A 159 -21.23 -18.00 -1.84
N GLN A 160 -21.81 -17.91 -0.67
CA GLN A 160 -22.59 -19.01 -0.07
C GLN A 160 -24.05 -18.99 -0.59
N SER A 161 -24.83 -18.09 -0.13
CA SER A 161 -26.22 -17.76 -0.57
C SER A 161 -26.78 -16.65 0.31
N PHE A 162 -27.72 -15.87 -0.19
CA PHE A 162 -28.41 -14.86 0.61
C PHE A 162 -29.55 -15.47 1.47
N THR A 163 -29.20 -16.53 2.21
CA THR A 163 -30.07 -17.16 3.22
C THR A 163 -29.51 -16.89 4.63
N PHE A 164 -30.31 -17.15 5.65
CA PHE A 164 -29.84 -17.00 7.04
C PHE A 164 -28.63 -17.92 7.35
N GLU A 165 -28.66 -19.15 6.85
CA GLU A 165 -27.55 -20.10 6.98
C GLU A 165 -26.32 -19.61 6.19
N GLY A 166 -26.50 -19.16 4.94
CA GLY A 166 -25.44 -18.62 4.10
C GLY A 166 -24.81 -17.34 4.69
N ALA A 167 -25.59 -16.48 5.35
CA ALA A 167 -25.08 -15.31 6.06
C ALA A 167 -24.22 -15.71 7.28
N GLY A 168 -24.64 -16.74 8.02
CA GLY A 168 -23.88 -17.29 9.14
C GLY A 168 -22.57 -17.93 8.69
N ARG A 169 -22.60 -18.74 7.63
CA ARG A 169 -21.38 -19.34 7.03
C ARG A 169 -20.47 -18.25 6.46
N GLY A 170 -21.02 -17.29 5.72
CA GLY A 170 -20.26 -16.17 5.16
C GLY A 170 -19.53 -15.35 6.22
N LEU A 171 -20.12 -15.17 7.41
CA LEU A 171 -19.45 -14.53 8.54
C LEU A 171 -18.23 -15.34 9.01
N LEU A 172 -18.37 -16.65 9.13
CA LEU A 172 -17.26 -17.54 9.54
C LEU A 172 -16.18 -17.57 8.45
N ASP A 173 -16.56 -17.70 7.19
CA ASP A 173 -15.64 -17.75 6.03
C ASP A 173 -14.86 -16.45 5.89
N SER A 174 -15.44 -15.28 6.24
CA SER A 174 -14.74 -14.01 6.27
C SER A 174 -13.44 -14.08 7.08
N PHE A 175 -13.46 -14.78 8.23
CA PHE A 175 -12.28 -14.96 9.07
C PHE A 175 -11.49 -16.22 8.72
N GLN A 176 -12.16 -17.35 8.57
CA GLN A 176 -11.49 -18.64 8.41
C GLN A 176 -10.83 -18.77 7.04
N VAL A 177 -11.46 -18.26 5.98
CA VAL A 177 -10.93 -18.35 4.61
C VAL A 177 -10.14 -17.10 4.29
N PHE A 178 -10.76 -15.92 4.27
CA PHE A 178 -10.15 -14.72 3.72
C PHE A 178 -9.10 -14.07 4.65
N VAL A 179 -9.44 -13.80 5.92
CA VAL A 179 -8.49 -13.16 6.86
C VAL A 179 -7.32 -14.10 7.17
N THR A 180 -7.58 -15.39 7.36
CA THR A 180 -6.52 -16.35 7.65
C THR A 180 -5.58 -16.53 6.47
N SER A 181 -6.09 -16.64 5.24
CA SER A 181 -5.25 -16.73 4.03
C SER A 181 -4.42 -15.48 3.83
N ALA A 182 -5.01 -14.30 4.07
CA ALA A 182 -4.29 -13.03 3.97
C ALA A 182 -3.07 -12.93 4.89
N ILE A 183 -3.13 -13.54 6.09
CA ILE A 183 -2.01 -13.55 7.05
C ILE A 183 -1.03 -14.70 6.78
N ALA A 184 -1.51 -15.82 6.24
CA ALA A 184 -0.71 -17.02 6.03
C ALA A 184 0.24 -16.93 4.83
N ASP A 185 0.09 -15.92 3.99
CA ASP A 185 0.98 -15.66 2.86
C ASP A 185 2.34 -15.11 3.33
N PHE A 186 3.44 -15.63 2.77
CA PHE A 186 4.80 -15.29 3.21
C PHE A 186 5.17 -13.83 2.92
N ASP A 187 4.80 -13.33 1.75
CA ASP A 187 5.16 -11.96 1.34
C ASP A 187 4.34 -10.94 2.13
N ARG A 188 3.04 -11.20 2.32
CA ARG A 188 2.16 -10.39 3.18
C ARG A 188 2.64 -10.37 4.63
N ALA A 189 3.04 -11.53 5.18
CA ALA A 189 3.62 -11.61 6.51
C ALA A 189 4.94 -10.82 6.62
N SER A 190 5.78 -10.86 5.58
CA SER A 190 7.03 -10.10 5.50
C SER A 190 6.78 -8.58 5.49
N ILE A 191 5.74 -8.12 4.78
CA ILE A 191 5.32 -6.71 4.77
C ILE A 191 4.88 -6.27 6.17
N ILE A 192 4.06 -7.08 6.85
CA ILE A 192 3.63 -6.78 8.22
C ILE A 192 4.83 -6.66 9.16
N LEU A 193 5.74 -7.64 9.13
CA LEU A 193 6.92 -7.65 9.97
C LEU A 193 7.84 -6.45 9.66
N PHE A 194 8.10 -6.16 8.39
CA PHE A 194 8.88 -5.01 7.96
C PHE A 194 8.31 -3.70 8.53
N THR A 195 7.02 -3.45 8.33
CA THR A 195 6.36 -2.22 8.78
C THR A 195 6.40 -2.09 10.30
N MET A 196 6.13 -3.17 11.02
CA MET A 196 6.25 -3.20 12.48
C MET A 196 7.68 -2.96 12.95
N MET A 197 8.69 -3.56 12.30
CA MET A 197 10.10 -3.35 12.66
C MET A 197 10.54 -1.91 12.43
N ILE A 198 10.17 -1.28 11.31
CA ILE A 198 10.45 0.14 11.09
C ILE A 198 9.78 0.99 12.18
N GLY A 199 8.49 0.78 12.45
CA GLY A 199 7.80 1.49 13.54
C GLY A 199 8.53 1.34 14.88
N GLY A 200 8.94 0.12 15.22
CA GLY A 200 9.70 -0.15 16.43
C GLY A 200 11.08 0.53 16.45
N MET A 201 11.81 0.54 15.31
CA MET A 201 13.06 1.28 15.19
C MET A 201 12.85 2.78 15.45
N VAL A 202 11.81 3.34 14.84
CA VAL A 202 11.42 4.75 15.01
C VAL A 202 11.12 5.06 16.47
N GLY A 203 10.39 4.20 17.17
CA GLY A 203 10.15 4.31 18.61
C GLY A 203 11.46 4.41 19.41
N ILE A 204 12.44 3.53 19.14
CA ILE A 204 13.74 3.55 19.82
C ILE A 204 14.51 4.85 19.55
N ILE A 205 14.63 5.25 18.27
CA ILE A 205 15.41 6.46 17.88
C ILE A 205 14.76 7.76 18.34
N THR A 206 13.45 7.76 18.54
CA THR A 206 12.72 8.89 19.14
C THR A 206 12.99 8.95 20.64
N ARG A 207 12.82 7.83 21.35
CA ARG A 207 13.01 7.74 22.80
C ARG A 207 14.45 8.01 23.24
N ASN A 208 15.44 7.60 22.45
CA ASN A 208 16.88 7.86 22.74
C ASN A 208 17.31 9.29 22.39
N GLY A 209 16.43 10.14 21.91
CA GLY A 209 16.69 11.56 21.61
C GLY A 209 17.46 11.80 20.31
N GLY A 210 17.64 10.79 19.48
CA GLY A 210 18.31 10.92 18.18
C GLY A 210 17.57 11.90 17.28
N MET A 211 16.24 11.73 17.16
CA MET A 211 15.37 12.62 16.38
C MET A 211 15.36 14.05 16.88
N ALA A 212 15.18 14.24 18.20
CA ALA A 212 15.19 15.56 18.83
C ALA A 212 16.53 16.29 18.63
N SER A 213 17.65 15.56 18.53
CA SER A 213 18.96 16.15 18.24
C SER A 213 19.06 16.72 16.83
N ILE A 214 18.52 16.02 15.82
CA ILE A 214 18.46 16.51 14.42
C ILE A 214 17.70 17.84 14.39
N VAL A 215 16.52 17.84 14.96
CA VAL A 215 15.65 19.01 15.02
C VAL A 215 16.33 20.19 15.73
N LYS A 216 16.90 19.98 16.92
CA LYS A 216 17.61 21.02 17.68
C LYS A 216 18.78 21.64 16.89
N SER A 217 19.51 20.85 16.10
CA SER A 217 20.60 21.35 15.27
C SER A 217 20.14 22.31 14.18
N ILE A 218 18.97 22.05 13.59
CA ILE A 218 18.37 22.89 12.53
C ILE A 218 17.79 24.18 13.13
N VAL A 219 17.02 24.05 14.21
CA VAL A 219 16.40 25.15 14.95
C VAL A 219 17.41 26.22 15.38
N SER A 220 18.59 25.82 15.85
CA SER A 220 19.62 26.74 16.33
C SER A 220 20.17 27.70 15.25
N ARG A 221 19.92 27.45 13.96
CA ARG A 221 20.39 28.27 12.83
C ARG A 221 19.34 29.26 12.32
N ALA A 222 18.06 29.11 12.68
CA ALA A 222 16.97 29.95 12.20
C ALA A 222 16.86 31.23 13.04
N LYS A 223 17.00 32.41 12.40
CA LYS A 223 16.98 33.73 13.06
C LYS A 223 15.86 34.66 12.60
N THR A 224 15.15 34.31 11.53
CA THR A 224 14.08 35.11 10.95
C THR A 224 12.82 34.25 10.83
N ALA A 225 11.66 34.86 10.70
CA ALA A 225 10.40 34.15 10.51
C ALA A 225 10.41 33.27 9.24
N VAL A 226 10.94 33.77 8.14
CA VAL A 226 11.16 32.99 6.90
C VAL A 226 12.12 31.84 7.18
N GLY A 227 13.28 32.13 7.80
CA GLY A 227 14.26 31.10 8.14
C GLY A 227 13.69 30.03 9.10
N GLY A 228 12.82 30.42 10.02
CA GLY A 228 12.13 29.52 10.94
C GLY A 228 11.17 28.57 10.20
N GLN A 229 10.34 29.11 9.31
CA GLN A 229 9.41 28.32 8.49
C GLN A 229 10.15 27.34 7.55
N VAL A 230 11.21 27.80 6.86
CA VAL A 230 12.05 26.93 6.02
C VAL A 230 12.76 25.86 6.86
N ALA A 231 13.19 26.20 8.08
CA ALA A 231 13.78 25.24 9.00
C ALA A 231 12.77 24.15 9.39
N VAL A 232 11.51 24.51 9.69
CA VAL A 232 10.43 23.54 10.00
C VAL A 232 10.16 22.66 8.78
N TRP A 233 10.05 23.21 7.60
CA TRP A 233 9.89 22.46 6.36
C TRP A 233 11.04 21.46 6.14
N LEU A 234 12.30 21.90 6.34
CA LEU A 234 13.47 21.03 6.19
C LEU A 234 13.47 19.90 7.23
N MET A 235 13.03 20.20 8.46
CA MET A 235 12.89 19.17 9.50
C MET A 235 11.86 18.11 9.09
N GLY A 236 10.72 18.53 8.53
CA GLY A 236 9.71 17.63 8.00
C GLY A 236 10.26 16.70 6.90
N LEU A 237 11.09 17.23 5.99
CA LEU A 237 11.75 16.41 4.98
C LEU A 237 12.81 15.45 5.55
N MET A 238 13.48 15.82 6.64
CA MET A 238 14.48 14.96 7.27
C MET A 238 13.88 13.79 8.04
N ILE A 239 12.62 13.91 8.47
CA ILE A 239 11.87 12.87 9.19
C ILE A 239 10.88 12.21 8.23
N PHE A 240 11.36 11.71 7.10
CA PHE A 240 10.56 11.18 6.00
C PHE A 240 9.99 9.77 6.24
N PHE A 241 10.55 9.03 7.17
CA PHE A 241 10.32 7.59 7.31
C PHE A 241 9.02 7.25 8.05
N ASP A 242 8.37 8.21 8.75
CA ASP A 242 7.10 8.01 9.44
C ASP A 242 6.39 9.35 9.68
N ASP A 243 5.14 9.45 9.29
CA ASP A 243 4.34 10.67 9.34
C ASP A 243 3.94 11.06 10.77
N TYR A 244 3.58 10.10 11.62
CA TYR A 244 3.24 10.36 13.03
C TYR A 244 4.46 10.88 13.81
N SER A 245 5.61 10.25 13.65
CA SER A 245 6.87 10.70 14.25
C SER A 245 7.30 12.06 13.73
N ASN A 246 7.16 12.30 12.41
CA ASN A 246 7.37 13.61 11.81
C ASN A 246 6.52 14.66 12.54
N THR A 247 5.23 14.46 12.56
CA THR A 247 4.25 15.39 13.14
C THR A 247 4.56 15.69 14.60
N LEU A 248 4.76 14.67 15.43
CA LEU A 248 5.01 14.86 16.87
C LEU A 248 6.35 15.52 17.14
N VAL A 249 7.43 15.05 16.51
CA VAL A 249 8.78 15.56 16.79
C VAL A 249 8.96 16.97 16.25
N VAL A 250 8.57 17.23 15.00
CA VAL A 250 8.71 18.55 14.38
C VAL A 250 7.76 19.54 15.05
N GLY A 251 6.48 19.20 15.20
CA GLY A 251 5.46 20.05 15.79
C GLY A 251 5.86 20.51 17.20
N ASN A 252 6.14 19.57 18.10
CA ASN A 252 6.49 19.88 19.48
C ASN A 252 7.80 20.69 19.62
N THR A 253 8.84 20.31 18.87
CA THR A 253 10.16 20.95 18.99
C THR A 253 10.20 22.33 18.34
N ALA A 254 9.47 22.52 17.24
CA ALA A 254 9.46 23.81 16.53
C ALA A 254 8.60 24.89 17.20
N ARG A 255 7.71 24.53 18.14
CA ARG A 255 6.82 25.51 18.82
C ARG A 255 7.58 26.69 19.39
N SER A 256 8.59 26.43 20.21
CA SER A 256 9.33 27.49 20.89
C SER A 256 10.06 28.40 19.90
N LEU A 257 10.57 27.84 18.81
CA LEU A 257 11.20 28.61 17.73
C LEU A 257 10.18 29.52 17.03
N THR A 258 9.07 28.94 16.57
CA THR A 258 8.03 29.66 15.81
C THR A 258 7.37 30.73 16.66
N ASP A 259 7.15 30.49 17.95
CA ASP A 259 6.64 31.50 18.88
C ASP A 259 7.62 32.68 19.03
N HIS A 260 8.90 32.39 19.21
CA HIS A 260 9.94 33.41 19.32
C HIS A 260 10.05 34.26 18.05
N LEU A 261 9.89 33.61 16.88
CA LEU A 261 9.94 34.26 15.56
C LEU A 261 8.61 34.87 15.12
N LYS A 262 7.59 34.84 15.98
CA LYS A 262 6.25 35.37 15.74
C LYS A 262 5.58 34.76 14.50
N VAL A 263 5.75 33.48 14.28
CA VAL A 263 5.03 32.66 13.30
C VAL A 263 3.80 32.07 13.97
N SER A 264 2.66 32.08 13.31
CA SER A 264 1.41 31.58 13.89
C SER A 264 1.43 30.06 14.11
N ARG A 265 0.68 29.60 15.10
CA ARG A 265 0.55 28.16 15.39
C ARG A 265 -0.15 27.42 14.23
N GLU A 266 -1.05 28.07 13.55
CA GLU A 266 -1.73 27.58 12.36
C GLU A 266 -0.73 27.37 11.21
N LYS A 267 0.22 28.29 11.03
CA LYS A 267 1.27 28.14 10.03
C LYS A 267 2.21 26.99 10.37
N LEU A 268 2.59 26.86 11.64
CA LEU A 268 3.38 25.71 12.10
C LEU A 268 2.66 24.40 11.82
N ALA A 269 1.38 24.30 12.22
CA ALA A 269 0.57 23.10 12.00
C ALA A 269 0.46 22.75 10.50
N TYR A 270 0.23 23.73 9.63
CA TYR A 270 0.18 23.55 8.18
C TYR A 270 1.50 23.04 7.60
N ILE A 271 2.66 23.58 8.01
CA ILE A 271 3.96 23.12 7.51
C ILE A 271 4.22 21.67 7.96
N VAL A 272 3.89 21.35 9.21
CA VAL A 272 4.06 20.01 9.79
C VAL A 272 3.18 19.00 9.06
N ASP A 273 1.89 19.28 8.93
CA ASP A 273 0.92 18.40 8.27
C ASP A 273 1.29 18.15 6.79
N SER A 274 1.62 19.22 6.07
CA SER A 274 2.00 19.15 4.65
C SER A 274 3.38 18.51 4.37
N THR A 275 4.19 18.29 5.39
CA THR A 275 5.48 17.58 5.27
C THR A 275 5.49 16.21 5.96
N ALA A 276 4.37 15.79 6.54
CA ALA A 276 4.19 14.46 7.13
C ALA A 276 3.70 13.46 6.06
N ALA A 277 2.39 13.31 5.89
CA ALA A 277 1.80 12.36 4.95
C ALA A 277 2.24 12.56 3.48
N PRO A 278 2.34 13.78 2.92
CA PRO A 278 2.85 13.96 1.55
C PRO A 278 4.28 13.45 1.34
N VAL A 279 5.16 13.60 2.32
CA VAL A 279 6.55 13.08 2.24
C VAL A 279 6.57 11.56 2.41
N ALA A 280 5.86 11.02 3.41
CA ALA A 280 5.80 9.58 3.65
C ALA A 280 5.21 8.81 2.46
N CYS A 281 4.27 9.41 1.71
CA CYS A 281 3.62 8.82 0.55
C CYS A 281 4.56 8.56 -0.63
N ILE A 282 5.58 9.41 -0.85
CA ILE A 282 6.49 9.33 -2.00
C ILE A 282 7.90 8.89 -1.66
N ALA A 283 8.25 8.79 -0.38
CA ALA A 283 9.59 8.39 0.03
C ALA A 283 9.78 6.88 -0.06
N LEU A 284 10.98 6.47 -0.48
CA LEU A 284 11.29 5.08 -0.85
C LEU A 284 11.49 4.14 0.35
N ILE A 285 11.60 4.67 1.56
CA ILE A 285 11.81 3.88 2.78
C ILE A 285 11.04 4.53 3.92
N THR A 286 9.81 4.08 4.12
CA THR A 286 8.89 4.62 5.14
C THR A 286 8.07 3.50 5.76
N THR A 287 7.36 3.81 6.84
CA THR A 287 6.31 2.92 7.37
C THR A 287 5.18 2.70 6.37
N TRP A 288 5.03 3.59 5.39
CA TRP A 288 3.97 3.53 4.38
C TRP A 288 4.30 2.62 3.19
N ILE A 289 5.58 2.47 2.82
CA ILE A 289 5.96 1.79 1.58
C ILE A 289 5.53 0.32 1.59
N GLY A 290 5.72 -0.39 2.70
CA GLY A 290 5.27 -1.77 2.83
C GLY A 290 3.77 -1.92 2.63
N TYR A 291 3.00 -0.99 3.22
CA TYR A 291 1.54 -0.93 3.05
C TYR A 291 1.13 -0.67 1.59
N GLN A 292 1.71 0.35 0.97
CA GLN A 292 1.40 0.75 -0.41
C GLN A 292 1.74 -0.36 -1.41
N ILE A 293 2.94 -0.93 -1.29
CA ILE A 293 3.39 -2.02 -2.15
C ILE A 293 2.52 -3.26 -1.95
N GLY A 294 2.18 -3.60 -0.70
CA GLY A 294 1.32 -4.74 -0.41
C GLY A 294 -0.07 -4.65 -1.04
N LEU A 295 -0.66 -3.43 -1.10
CA LEU A 295 -1.94 -3.21 -1.78
C LEU A 295 -1.80 -3.33 -3.31
N VAL A 296 -0.71 -2.80 -3.87
CA VAL A 296 -0.42 -2.89 -5.32
C VAL A 296 -0.16 -4.35 -5.71
N ASP A 297 0.68 -5.05 -4.96
CA ASP A 297 1.05 -6.45 -5.20
C ASP A 297 -0.18 -7.36 -5.28
N GLN A 298 -1.02 -7.24 -4.28
CA GLN A 298 -2.25 -8.02 -4.25
C GLN A 298 -3.18 -7.72 -5.42
N ALA A 299 -3.32 -6.46 -5.79
CA ALA A 299 -4.16 -6.08 -6.92
C ALA A 299 -3.58 -6.60 -8.25
N LEU A 300 -2.25 -6.57 -8.43
CA LEU A 300 -1.56 -7.13 -9.60
C LEU A 300 -1.73 -8.65 -9.67
N ALA A 301 -1.63 -9.35 -8.55
CA ALA A 301 -1.78 -10.81 -8.47
C ALA A 301 -3.15 -11.31 -8.96
N THR A 302 -4.18 -10.45 -8.96
CA THR A 302 -5.51 -10.79 -9.51
C THR A 302 -5.59 -10.73 -11.04
N ILE A 303 -4.54 -10.25 -11.70
CA ILE A 303 -4.50 -10.02 -13.16
C ILE A 303 -3.48 -10.99 -13.75
N PRO A 304 -3.89 -12.00 -14.53
CA PRO A 304 -2.98 -13.03 -15.05
C PRO A 304 -1.77 -12.47 -15.82
N GLU A 305 -1.97 -11.42 -16.61
CA GLU A 305 -0.92 -10.80 -17.43
C GLU A 305 0.09 -9.97 -16.63
N LEU A 306 -0.22 -9.65 -15.37
CA LEU A 306 0.61 -8.81 -14.50
C LEU A 306 1.20 -9.55 -13.28
N GLN A 307 1.00 -10.85 -13.17
CA GLN A 307 1.50 -11.65 -12.02
C GLN A 307 3.03 -11.60 -11.88
N ASP A 308 3.76 -11.47 -12.99
CA ASP A 308 5.23 -11.34 -12.99
C ASP A 308 5.71 -9.90 -12.82
N VAL A 309 4.80 -8.91 -12.76
CA VAL A 309 5.13 -7.50 -12.60
C VAL A 309 5.37 -7.18 -11.13
N GLN A 310 6.57 -6.77 -10.80
CA GLN A 310 6.91 -6.42 -9.41
C GLN A 310 6.18 -5.16 -8.93
N ALA A 311 5.41 -5.26 -7.87
CA ALA A 311 4.67 -4.15 -7.27
C ALA A 311 5.57 -2.99 -6.84
N TYR A 312 6.78 -3.27 -6.37
CA TYR A 312 7.78 -2.25 -6.05
C TYR A 312 8.18 -1.42 -7.28
N SER A 313 8.34 -2.07 -8.45
CA SER A 313 8.60 -1.38 -9.72
C SER A 313 7.43 -0.48 -10.11
N VAL A 314 6.19 -0.97 -10.00
CA VAL A 314 4.98 -0.17 -10.26
C VAL A 314 4.93 1.05 -9.34
N PHE A 315 5.21 0.86 -8.06
CA PHE A 315 5.26 1.97 -7.09
C PHE A 315 6.31 3.02 -7.48
N ILE A 316 7.55 2.62 -7.80
CA ILE A 316 8.60 3.58 -8.19
C ILE A 316 8.20 4.36 -9.45
N HIS A 317 7.64 3.68 -10.47
CA HIS A 317 7.19 4.33 -11.70
C HIS A 317 5.95 5.21 -11.48
N SER A 318 5.18 4.99 -10.42
CA SER A 318 4.04 5.84 -10.05
C SER A 318 4.46 7.16 -9.37
N ILE A 319 5.61 7.22 -8.69
CA ILE A 319 6.07 8.40 -7.94
C ILE A 319 6.06 9.69 -8.79
N PRO A 320 6.56 9.73 -10.04
CA PRO A 320 6.52 10.93 -10.85
C PRO A 320 5.11 11.47 -11.12
N TYR A 321 4.08 10.60 -11.04
CA TYR A 321 2.67 10.95 -11.20
C TYR A 321 1.98 11.33 -9.88
N SER A 322 2.69 11.32 -8.76
CA SER A 322 2.18 11.74 -7.45
C SER A 322 2.15 13.27 -7.33
N PHE A 323 1.37 13.93 -8.20
CA PHE A 323 1.37 15.38 -8.36
C PHE A 323 1.01 16.12 -7.08
N TYR A 324 -0.03 15.68 -6.35
CA TYR A 324 -0.44 16.39 -5.14
C TYR A 324 0.64 16.38 -4.05
N PRO A 325 1.20 15.26 -3.61
CA PRO A 325 2.28 15.26 -2.62
C PRO A 325 3.48 16.12 -3.02
N ILE A 326 3.93 15.99 -4.29
CA ILE A 326 5.09 16.75 -4.80
C ILE A 326 4.79 18.25 -4.78
N LEU A 327 3.65 18.66 -5.32
CA LEU A 327 3.27 20.09 -5.40
C LEU A 327 2.96 20.66 -4.02
N ALA A 328 2.40 19.89 -3.08
CA ALA A 328 2.15 20.33 -1.71
C ALA A 328 3.46 20.65 -0.98
N ILE A 329 4.44 19.76 -1.04
CA ILE A 329 5.76 19.95 -0.43
C ILE A 329 6.45 21.19 -1.00
N VAL A 330 6.40 21.38 -2.32
CA VAL A 330 6.99 22.55 -2.99
C VAL A 330 6.23 23.83 -2.65
N PHE A 331 4.90 23.77 -2.57
CA PHE A 331 4.07 24.94 -2.26
C PHE A 331 4.29 25.45 -0.83
N VAL A 332 4.43 24.54 0.13
CA VAL A 332 4.83 24.90 1.50
C VAL A 332 6.17 25.66 1.51
N LEU A 333 7.16 25.15 0.76
CA LEU A 333 8.45 25.85 0.61
C LEU A 333 8.28 27.23 0.00
N MET A 334 7.46 27.35 -1.06
CA MET A 334 7.20 28.66 -1.71
C MET A 334 6.61 29.66 -0.72
N ILE A 335 5.62 29.25 0.07
CA ILE A 335 4.99 30.10 1.09
C ILE A 335 6.02 30.46 2.17
N ALA A 336 6.74 29.48 2.72
CA ALA A 336 7.73 29.66 3.75
C ALA A 336 8.86 30.61 3.33
N ALA A 337 9.39 30.41 2.09
CA ALA A 337 10.51 31.19 1.57
C ALA A 337 10.12 32.59 1.10
N SER A 338 8.90 32.77 0.58
CA SER A 338 8.44 34.08 0.08
C SER A 338 7.88 34.99 1.19
N GLY A 339 7.42 34.41 2.30
CA GLY A 339 6.68 35.12 3.35
C GLY A 339 5.33 35.66 2.89
N LEU A 340 4.80 35.13 1.77
CA LEU A 340 3.50 35.52 1.21
C LEU A 340 2.42 34.54 1.68
N ASP A 341 1.30 35.10 2.11
CA ASP A 341 0.13 34.36 2.54
C ASP A 341 -1.15 34.91 1.94
N PHE A 342 -2.20 34.12 1.87
CA PHE A 342 -3.54 34.57 1.47
C PHE A 342 -4.62 33.95 2.36
N GLY A 343 -5.84 34.47 2.23
CA GLY A 343 -7.00 33.94 2.92
C GLY A 343 -6.90 34.00 4.46
N PRO A 344 -7.44 32.97 5.16
CA PRO A 344 -7.41 32.92 6.64
C PRO A 344 -6.00 32.86 7.21
N MET A 345 -5.05 32.18 6.56
CA MET A 345 -3.67 32.07 7.03
C MET A 345 -2.96 33.44 7.09
N LEU A 346 -3.21 34.33 6.13
CA LEU A 346 -2.68 35.70 6.18
C LEU A 346 -3.14 36.46 7.43
N LYS A 347 -4.40 36.25 7.84
CA LYS A 347 -4.92 36.86 9.08
C LYS A 347 -4.24 36.30 10.31
N ALA A 348 -4.01 34.98 10.35
CA ALA A 348 -3.30 34.31 11.44
C ALA A 348 -1.85 34.80 11.56
N GLU A 349 -1.13 34.91 10.43
CA GLU A 349 0.24 35.43 10.40
C GLU A 349 0.32 36.92 10.83
N LYS A 350 -0.58 37.79 10.35
CA LYS A 350 -0.64 39.18 10.81
C LYS A 350 -0.89 39.29 12.32
N ARG A 351 -1.78 38.48 12.86
CA ARG A 351 -2.03 38.39 14.33
C ARG A 351 -0.75 37.96 15.06
N ALA A 352 -0.04 36.96 14.56
CA ALA A 352 1.19 36.46 15.19
C ALA A 352 2.33 37.49 15.14
N ARG A 353 2.49 38.25 14.04
CA ARG A 353 3.46 39.37 13.97
C ARG A 353 3.23 40.42 15.01
N ASN A 354 1.96 40.67 15.38
CA ASN A 354 1.57 41.58 16.47
C ASN A 354 1.81 41.00 17.87
N GLY A 355 2.37 39.79 17.99
CA GLY A 355 2.73 39.13 19.23
C GLY A 355 1.73 38.08 19.74
N ASN A 356 0.57 37.93 19.12
CA ASN A 356 -0.41 36.91 19.46
C ASN A 356 -0.33 35.69 18.56
N VAL A 357 0.55 34.74 18.87
CA VAL A 357 0.83 33.54 18.05
C VAL A 357 -0.25 32.47 18.11
N LYS A 358 -1.14 32.50 19.14
CA LYS A 358 -2.25 31.55 19.31
C LYS A 358 -3.57 32.19 18.88
N PRO A 359 -4.53 31.41 18.35
CA PRO A 359 -5.90 31.89 18.15
C PRO A 359 -6.58 32.25 19.49
N GLU A 360 -7.51 33.21 19.47
CA GLU A 360 -8.24 33.67 20.66
C GLU A 360 -9.19 32.58 21.22
N THR A 361 -9.58 31.62 20.34
CA THR A 361 -10.49 30.52 20.64
C THR A 361 -9.79 29.27 21.18
N ALA A 362 -8.47 29.30 21.38
CA ALA A 362 -7.70 28.12 21.76
C ALA A 362 -8.13 27.58 23.14
N GLU A 363 -9.09 26.66 23.16
CA GLU A 363 -9.24 25.72 24.26
C GLU A 363 -7.99 24.84 24.35
N ALA A 364 -7.52 24.58 25.56
CA ALA A 364 -6.39 23.68 25.79
C ALA A 364 -6.82 22.27 25.34
N LEU A 365 -6.40 21.85 24.15
CA LEU A 365 -6.56 20.46 23.72
C LEU A 365 -5.90 19.54 24.76
N PRO A 366 -6.57 18.45 25.18
CA PRO A 366 -5.96 17.49 26.08
C PRO A 366 -4.66 16.99 25.46
N ALA A 367 -3.59 16.98 26.25
CA ALA A 367 -2.32 16.41 25.83
C ALA A 367 -2.58 14.94 25.42
N ILE A 368 -2.37 14.61 24.16
CA ILE A 368 -2.30 13.21 23.76
C ILE A 368 -1.04 12.69 24.46
N HIS A 369 -1.24 11.86 25.48
CA HIS A 369 -0.14 11.23 26.22
C HIS A 369 0.50 10.16 25.33
N GLY A 370 1.36 10.60 24.44
CA GLY A 370 2.30 9.75 23.73
C GLY A 370 3.65 9.73 24.45
N ASP A 371 3.66 9.57 25.78
CA ASP A 371 4.91 9.52 26.59
C ASP A 371 5.92 8.50 26.05
N GLU A 372 5.47 7.50 25.31
CA GLU A 372 6.29 6.45 24.71
C GLU A 372 7.07 6.94 23.46
N LEU A 373 6.57 7.99 22.79
CA LEU A 373 7.18 8.58 21.58
C LEU A 373 7.88 9.92 21.85
N GLU A 374 8.07 10.31 23.12
CA GLU A 374 8.85 11.47 23.51
C GLU A 374 10.28 11.08 23.93
N PRO A 375 11.30 11.94 23.71
CA PRO A 375 12.64 11.69 24.21
C PRO A 375 12.62 11.51 25.74
N LYS A 376 13.42 10.56 26.23
CA LYS A 376 13.63 10.41 27.69
C LYS A 376 14.24 11.69 28.27
N ASP A 377 13.77 12.10 29.43
CA ASP A 377 14.26 13.28 30.13
C ASP A 377 15.78 13.19 30.47
N LYS A 378 16.45 14.33 30.38
CA LYS A 378 17.87 14.53 30.83
C LYS A 378 18.89 13.64 30.11
N ILE A 379 18.62 13.20 28.88
CA ILE A 379 19.56 12.43 28.07
C ILE A 379 20.40 13.32 27.15
N PRO A 380 21.61 12.88 26.77
CA PRO A 380 22.39 13.59 25.75
C PRO A 380 21.76 13.39 24.37
N LEU A 381 21.32 14.49 23.75
CA LEU A 381 20.80 14.47 22.40
C LEU A 381 21.93 14.28 21.38
N ARG A 382 21.92 13.17 20.64
CA ARG A 382 22.95 12.81 19.65
C ARG A 382 22.30 12.37 18.34
N ALA A 383 22.46 13.17 17.30
CA ALA A 383 21.88 12.89 15.96
C ALA A 383 22.37 11.55 15.35
N ILE A 384 23.57 11.09 15.73
CA ILE A 384 24.13 9.81 15.30
C ILE A 384 23.23 8.62 15.70
N ASN A 385 22.45 8.75 16.78
CA ASN A 385 21.54 7.72 17.26
C ASN A 385 20.29 7.55 16.38
N ALA A 386 20.02 8.52 15.49
CA ALA A 386 19.02 8.39 14.43
C ALA A 386 19.68 8.06 13.08
N PHE A 387 20.73 8.78 12.69
CA PHE A 387 21.34 8.59 11.37
C PHE A 387 21.92 7.20 11.17
N VAL A 388 22.62 6.62 12.17
CA VAL A 388 23.26 5.32 12.00
C VAL A 388 22.24 4.20 11.79
N PRO A 389 21.17 4.03 12.60
CA PRO A 389 20.15 3.03 12.33
C PRO A 389 19.47 3.19 10.97
N ILE A 390 19.14 4.43 10.57
CA ILE A 390 18.48 4.71 9.28
C ILE A 390 19.42 4.38 8.11
N ILE A 391 20.68 4.84 8.15
CA ILE A 391 21.65 4.52 7.11
C ILE A 391 21.91 3.01 7.06
N THR A 392 21.99 2.35 8.22
CA THR A 392 22.18 0.90 8.28
C THR A 392 21.00 0.18 7.62
N LEU A 393 19.76 0.61 7.87
CA LEU A 393 18.58 0.05 7.22
C LEU A 393 18.68 0.18 5.69
N VAL A 394 19.01 1.38 5.19
CA VAL A 394 19.18 1.62 3.74
C VAL A 394 20.28 0.75 3.14
N VAL A 395 21.44 0.73 3.77
CA VAL A 395 22.58 -0.09 3.30
C VAL A 395 22.24 -1.57 3.37
N ALA A 396 21.63 -2.03 4.47
CA ALA A 396 21.20 -3.42 4.61
C ALA A 396 20.14 -3.80 3.56
N LEU A 397 19.22 -2.90 3.20
CA LEU A 397 18.25 -3.13 2.12
C LEU A 397 18.97 -3.34 0.78
N LEU A 398 19.87 -2.42 0.41
CA LEU A 398 20.62 -2.54 -0.83
C LEU A 398 21.47 -3.83 -0.85
N VAL A 399 22.18 -4.13 0.24
CA VAL A 399 22.96 -5.37 0.36
C VAL A 399 22.07 -6.60 0.25
N SER A 400 20.90 -6.61 0.91
CA SER A 400 19.96 -7.74 0.85
C SER A 400 19.42 -7.95 -0.55
N LEU A 401 19.09 -6.88 -1.29
CA LEU A 401 18.67 -6.99 -2.69
C LEU A 401 19.74 -7.66 -3.55
N PHE A 402 21.03 -7.30 -3.36
CA PHE A 402 22.14 -7.91 -4.09
C PHE A 402 22.45 -9.35 -3.66
N VAL A 403 22.30 -9.68 -2.38
CA VAL A 403 22.64 -11.02 -1.85
C VAL A 403 21.54 -12.04 -2.13
N LEU A 404 20.27 -11.61 -2.17
CA LEU A 404 19.13 -12.47 -2.41
C LEU A 404 18.81 -12.65 -3.89
N GLY A 405 19.23 -11.71 -4.75
CA GLY A 405 18.96 -11.75 -6.19
C GLY A 405 19.95 -12.64 -6.92
N GLU A 406 19.53 -13.24 -8.02
CA GLU A 406 20.32 -14.07 -8.90
C GLU A 406 20.50 -13.38 -10.27
N GLY A 407 21.70 -13.42 -10.82
CA GLY A 407 22.00 -12.90 -12.15
C GLY A 407 23.30 -12.11 -12.23
N ASP A 408 23.73 -11.78 -13.46
CA ASP A 408 24.99 -11.09 -13.74
C ASP A 408 24.83 -9.57 -13.97
N THR A 409 23.60 -9.07 -14.00
CA THR A 409 23.29 -7.67 -14.21
C THR A 409 22.44 -7.11 -13.07
N LEU A 410 22.52 -5.79 -12.80
CA LEU A 410 21.68 -5.12 -11.81
C LEU A 410 20.19 -5.35 -12.05
N VAL A 411 19.77 -5.39 -13.31
CA VAL A 411 18.37 -5.58 -13.69
C VAL A 411 17.95 -7.01 -13.33
N SER A 412 18.72 -8.04 -13.75
CA SER A 412 18.38 -9.44 -13.45
C SER A 412 18.40 -9.74 -11.94
N ILE A 413 19.31 -9.13 -11.17
CA ILE A 413 19.36 -9.26 -9.72
C ILE A 413 18.07 -8.67 -9.09
N LEU A 414 17.62 -7.50 -9.54
CA LEU A 414 16.41 -6.85 -9.02
C LEU A 414 15.12 -7.59 -9.44
N GLU A 415 15.11 -8.20 -10.62
CA GLU A 415 13.97 -8.98 -11.12
C GLU A 415 13.79 -10.32 -10.39
N THR A 416 14.89 -10.92 -9.91
CA THR A 416 14.85 -12.22 -9.23
C THR A 416 14.76 -12.13 -7.69
N THR A 417 14.94 -10.94 -7.12
CA THR A 417 14.93 -10.74 -5.66
C THR A 417 13.50 -10.57 -5.15
N SER A 418 13.14 -11.26 -4.04
CA SER A 418 11.97 -10.88 -3.26
C SER A 418 12.24 -9.57 -2.49
N PRO A 419 11.66 -8.44 -2.90
CA PRO A 419 11.86 -7.16 -2.22
C PRO A 419 11.32 -7.19 -0.78
N TYR A 420 10.29 -7.97 -0.51
CA TYR A 420 9.66 -8.09 0.81
C TYR A 420 10.60 -8.73 1.82
N GLN A 421 11.31 -9.78 1.41
CA GLN A 421 12.31 -10.44 2.25
C GLN A 421 13.50 -9.50 2.53
N ALA A 422 13.97 -8.78 1.52
CA ALA A 422 15.04 -7.80 1.68
C ALA A 422 14.65 -6.67 2.65
N MET A 423 13.42 -6.16 2.55
CA MET A 423 12.86 -5.16 3.46
C MET A 423 12.78 -5.69 4.90
N MET A 424 12.29 -6.91 5.09
CA MET A 424 12.19 -7.54 6.41
C MET A 424 13.57 -7.66 7.08
N TYR A 425 14.57 -8.15 6.36
CA TYR A 425 15.94 -8.29 6.92
C TYR A 425 16.57 -6.94 7.24
N SER A 426 16.42 -5.95 6.35
CA SER A 426 16.99 -4.62 6.57
C SER A 426 16.38 -3.90 7.77
N SER A 427 15.07 -3.99 7.95
CA SER A 427 14.36 -3.39 9.09
C SER A 427 14.77 -4.05 10.41
N PHE A 428 14.92 -5.37 10.43
CA PHE A 428 15.40 -6.10 11.60
C PHE A 428 16.82 -5.66 12.00
N VAL A 429 17.75 -5.55 11.03
CA VAL A 429 19.11 -5.05 11.28
C VAL A 429 19.06 -3.61 11.80
N GLY A 430 18.21 -2.74 11.22
CA GLY A 430 18.02 -1.37 11.69
C GLY A 430 17.58 -1.30 13.16
N VAL A 431 16.62 -2.13 13.57
CA VAL A 431 16.17 -2.25 14.97
C VAL A 431 17.31 -2.69 15.88
N LEU A 432 18.08 -3.73 15.49
CA LEU A 432 19.20 -4.22 16.30
C LEU A 432 20.26 -3.15 16.51
N VAL A 433 20.59 -2.37 15.47
CA VAL A 433 21.54 -1.27 15.58
C VAL A 433 21.01 -0.15 16.48
N ALA A 434 19.74 0.25 16.32
CA ALA A 434 19.11 1.25 17.17
C ALA A 434 19.12 0.84 18.65
N ALA A 435 18.77 -0.42 18.94
CA ALA A 435 18.75 -0.98 20.29
C ALA A 435 20.16 -1.07 20.87
N THR A 436 21.11 -1.63 20.11
CA THR A 436 22.51 -1.79 20.57
C THR A 436 23.17 -0.44 20.85
N MET A 437 22.94 0.57 20.01
CA MET A 437 23.43 1.92 20.23
C MET A 437 22.83 2.57 21.48
N SER A 438 21.52 2.43 21.70
CA SER A 438 20.81 3.02 22.85
C SER A 438 21.26 2.41 24.17
N ILE A 439 21.41 1.08 24.22
CA ILE A 439 21.86 0.33 25.39
C ILE A 439 23.37 0.53 25.61
N GLY A 440 24.19 0.40 24.56
CA GLY A 440 25.65 0.52 24.64
C GLY A 440 26.13 1.91 25.06
N GLN A 441 25.41 2.97 24.67
CA GLN A 441 25.65 4.33 25.14
C GLN A 441 25.03 4.61 26.53
N ARG A 442 24.34 3.64 27.13
CA ARG A 442 23.65 3.76 28.42
C ARG A 442 22.61 4.89 28.46
N ILE A 443 22.00 5.20 27.31
CA ILE A 443 20.92 6.19 27.20
C ILE A 443 19.61 5.56 27.64
N LEU A 444 19.32 4.35 27.15
CA LEU A 444 18.17 3.53 27.54
C LEU A 444 18.68 2.22 28.17
N SER A 445 17.98 1.74 29.18
CA SER A 445 18.11 0.37 29.65
C SER A 445 17.51 -0.61 28.64
N VAL A 446 17.73 -1.90 28.84
CA VAL A 446 17.11 -2.95 28.00
C VAL A 446 15.58 -2.84 28.06
N HIS A 447 15.02 -2.67 29.26
CA HIS A 447 13.56 -2.54 29.46
C HIS A 447 13.01 -1.31 28.73
N GLU A 448 13.60 -0.14 28.93
CA GLU A 448 13.19 1.08 28.23
C GLU A 448 13.33 0.99 26.71
N THR A 449 14.30 0.23 26.21
CA THR A 449 14.47 -0.01 24.77
C THR A 449 13.37 -0.89 24.22
N VAL A 450 12.96 -1.92 24.95
CA VAL A 450 11.83 -2.79 24.59
C VAL A 450 10.52 -2.02 24.64
N ASP A 451 10.31 -1.19 25.67
CA ASP A 451 9.12 -0.35 25.78
C ASP A 451 9.01 0.66 24.62
N ALA A 452 10.14 1.30 24.28
CA ALA A 452 10.18 2.22 23.14
C ALA A 452 9.92 1.52 21.80
N TRP A 453 10.49 0.32 21.62
CA TRP A 453 10.23 -0.53 20.45
C TRP A 453 8.74 -0.91 20.38
N TYR A 454 8.16 -1.33 21.49
CA TYR A 454 6.74 -1.71 21.56
C TYR A 454 5.82 -0.50 21.32
N GLY A 455 6.17 0.67 21.82
CA GLY A 455 5.45 1.92 21.53
C GLY A 455 5.43 2.25 20.03
N GLY A 456 6.57 2.06 19.35
CA GLY A 456 6.66 2.21 17.90
C GLY A 456 5.83 1.18 17.13
N LEU A 457 5.82 -0.11 17.56
CA LEU A 457 4.95 -1.13 16.97
C LEU A 457 3.47 -0.76 17.10
N ARG A 458 3.07 -0.28 18.27
CA ARG A 458 1.67 0.11 18.55
C ARG A 458 1.19 1.20 17.59
N ALA A 459 2.06 2.12 17.20
CA ALA A 459 1.74 3.17 16.25
C ALA A 459 1.39 2.63 14.85
N THR A 460 1.98 1.51 14.43
CA THR A 460 1.72 0.90 13.11
C THR A 460 0.56 -0.11 13.12
N LEU A 461 0.12 -0.57 14.30
CA LEU A 461 -0.85 -1.67 14.43
C LEU A 461 -2.19 -1.38 13.73
N PHE A 462 -2.69 -0.14 13.81
CA PHE A 462 -3.94 0.25 13.16
C PHE A 462 -3.87 0.04 11.64
N GLY A 463 -2.78 0.48 11.00
CA GLY A 463 -2.55 0.27 9.57
C GLY A 463 -2.46 -1.22 9.20
N MET A 464 -1.83 -2.04 10.04
CA MET A 464 -1.72 -3.48 9.77
C MET A 464 -3.09 -4.19 9.82
N ILE A 465 -3.97 -3.81 10.75
CA ILE A 465 -5.34 -4.34 10.80
C ILE A 465 -6.09 -3.98 9.51
N ILE A 466 -6.01 -2.73 9.08
CA ILE A 466 -6.64 -2.28 7.83
C ILE A 466 -6.07 -3.05 6.62
N LEU A 467 -4.75 -3.23 6.57
CA LEU A 467 -4.07 -3.93 5.48
C LEU A 467 -4.55 -5.39 5.34
N VAL A 468 -4.62 -6.13 6.43
CA VAL A 468 -5.12 -7.52 6.42
C VAL A 468 -6.57 -7.58 5.95
N LEU A 469 -7.43 -6.68 6.40
CA LEU A 469 -8.82 -6.63 5.96
C LEU A 469 -8.96 -6.22 4.49
N ALA A 470 -8.08 -5.33 4.01
CA ALA A 470 -8.05 -4.91 2.61
C ALA A 470 -7.62 -6.06 1.69
N TRP A 471 -6.59 -6.81 2.06
CA TRP A 471 -6.18 -8.02 1.35
C TRP A 471 -7.31 -9.04 1.29
N SER A 472 -7.99 -9.27 2.41
CA SER A 472 -9.14 -10.16 2.47
C SER A 472 -10.27 -9.74 1.54
N LEU A 473 -10.59 -8.44 1.50
CA LEU A 473 -11.60 -7.90 0.60
C LEU A 473 -11.18 -7.98 -0.88
N SER A 474 -9.89 -7.78 -1.18
CA SER A 474 -9.35 -7.94 -2.52
C SER A 474 -9.47 -9.39 -3.02
N ASP A 475 -9.02 -10.36 -2.22
CA ASP A 475 -9.16 -11.79 -2.54
C ASP A 475 -10.63 -12.18 -2.77
N LEU A 476 -11.54 -11.63 -1.96
CA LEU A 476 -12.97 -11.84 -2.12
C LEU A 476 -13.51 -11.22 -3.41
N THR A 477 -13.15 -9.98 -3.75
CA THR A 477 -13.62 -9.31 -4.98
C THR A 477 -13.05 -9.96 -6.24
N ALA A 478 -11.82 -10.49 -6.17
CA ALA A 478 -11.26 -11.33 -7.23
C ALA A 478 -12.06 -12.63 -7.40
N THR A 479 -12.35 -13.33 -6.30
CA THR A 479 -13.18 -14.54 -6.30
C THR A 479 -14.60 -14.29 -6.87
N LEU A 480 -15.16 -13.10 -6.67
CA LEU A 480 -16.46 -12.67 -7.20
C LEU A 480 -16.38 -12.15 -8.65
N ASN A 481 -15.22 -12.16 -9.30
CA ASN A 481 -15.00 -11.62 -10.65
C ASN A 481 -15.48 -10.16 -10.83
N THR A 482 -15.29 -9.34 -9.78
CA THR A 482 -15.74 -7.94 -9.73
C THR A 482 -15.15 -7.11 -10.88
N ALA A 483 -13.85 -7.31 -11.18
CA ALA A 483 -13.17 -6.59 -12.26
C ALA A 483 -13.84 -6.85 -13.62
N SER A 484 -14.13 -8.12 -13.96
CA SER A 484 -14.78 -8.50 -15.22
C SER A 484 -16.15 -7.85 -15.38
N TYR A 485 -16.95 -7.78 -14.29
CA TYR A 485 -18.23 -7.07 -14.32
C TYR A 485 -18.07 -5.56 -14.55
N LEU A 486 -17.13 -4.93 -13.85
CA LEU A 486 -16.87 -3.50 -14.02
C LEU A 486 -16.39 -3.16 -15.44
N VAL A 487 -15.60 -4.04 -16.05
CA VAL A 487 -15.19 -3.92 -17.45
C VAL A 487 -16.40 -3.96 -18.37
N THR A 488 -17.24 -4.97 -18.25
CA THR A 488 -18.46 -5.10 -19.07
C THR A 488 -19.37 -3.85 -18.95
N LEU A 489 -19.38 -3.21 -17.77
CA LEU A 489 -20.21 -2.03 -17.53
C LEU A 489 -19.58 -0.72 -18.05
N LEU A 490 -18.25 -0.58 -17.96
CA LEU A 490 -17.57 0.71 -18.10
C LEU A 490 -16.69 0.82 -19.35
N ALA A 491 -16.31 -0.31 -19.98
CA ALA A 491 -15.31 -0.35 -21.04
C ALA A 491 -15.65 0.57 -22.23
N ASP A 492 -16.93 0.60 -22.63
CA ASP A 492 -17.39 1.38 -23.79
C ASP A 492 -17.68 2.85 -23.45
N SER A 493 -17.76 3.20 -22.16
CA SER A 493 -18.24 4.53 -21.73
C SER A 493 -17.17 5.39 -21.10
N LEU A 494 -16.07 4.81 -20.58
CA LEU A 494 -15.06 5.53 -19.83
C LEU A 494 -13.80 5.80 -20.68
N PRO A 495 -13.50 7.09 -21.01
CA PRO A 495 -12.25 7.42 -21.67
C PRO A 495 -11.04 7.04 -20.80
N VAL A 496 -10.18 6.16 -21.29
CA VAL A 496 -9.02 5.62 -20.55
C VAL A 496 -8.15 6.73 -19.93
N ALA A 497 -7.92 7.80 -20.69
CA ALA A 497 -7.12 8.94 -20.24
C ALA A 497 -7.69 9.68 -19.01
N LEU A 498 -9.00 9.52 -18.71
CA LEU A 498 -9.64 10.17 -17.56
C LEU A 498 -9.65 9.28 -16.31
N ILE A 499 -9.30 7.99 -16.41
CA ILE A 499 -9.27 7.08 -15.26
C ILE A 499 -8.46 7.66 -14.10
N PRO A 500 -7.19 8.10 -14.28
CA PRO A 500 -6.41 8.64 -13.18
C PRO A 500 -7.10 9.84 -12.50
N GLY A 501 -7.75 10.72 -13.28
CA GLY A 501 -8.46 11.88 -12.75
C GLY A 501 -9.69 11.51 -11.90
N ILE A 502 -10.46 10.53 -12.35
CA ILE A 502 -11.62 10.01 -11.62
C ILE A 502 -11.17 9.34 -10.33
N VAL A 503 -10.13 8.52 -10.40
CA VAL A 503 -9.50 7.87 -9.24
C VAL A 503 -9.04 8.90 -8.21
N PHE A 504 -8.35 9.95 -8.64
CA PHE A 504 -7.87 11.01 -7.76
C PHE A 504 -9.01 11.69 -6.99
N ILE A 505 -10.10 12.04 -7.68
CA ILE A 505 -11.28 12.67 -7.07
C ILE A 505 -11.98 11.69 -6.12
N LEU A 506 -12.19 10.44 -6.54
CA LEU A 506 -12.84 9.43 -5.71
C LEU A 506 -12.05 9.16 -4.42
N ALA A 507 -10.73 9.00 -4.54
CA ALA A 507 -9.85 8.81 -3.39
C ALA A 507 -9.89 10.03 -2.45
N ALA A 508 -9.89 11.24 -3.00
CA ALA A 508 -9.96 12.46 -2.19
C ALA A 508 -11.30 12.58 -1.42
N ILE A 509 -12.42 12.31 -2.07
CA ILE A 509 -13.73 12.33 -1.41
C ILE A 509 -13.80 11.27 -0.30
N THR A 510 -13.32 10.07 -0.58
CA THR A 510 -13.32 8.97 0.39
C THR A 510 -12.45 9.32 1.59
N ALA A 511 -11.21 9.77 1.39
CA ALA A 511 -10.31 10.12 2.47
C ALA A 511 -10.79 11.34 3.27
N PHE A 512 -11.33 12.37 2.61
CA PHE A 512 -11.92 13.53 3.29
C PHE A 512 -13.03 13.13 4.26
N THR A 513 -13.89 12.19 3.85
CA THR A 513 -15.07 11.80 4.62
C THR A 513 -14.74 10.78 5.70
N THR A 514 -13.78 9.88 5.45
CA THR A 514 -13.36 8.85 6.41
C THR A 514 -12.32 9.35 7.40
N GLY A 515 -11.59 10.41 7.05
CA GLY A 515 -10.48 10.95 7.85
C GLY A 515 -9.25 10.05 7.88
N THR A 516 -9.06 9.21 6.84
CA THR A 516 -7.87 8.34 6.77
C THR A 516 -7.44 8.05 5.32
N SER A 517 -6.17 8.33 5.05
CA SER A 517 -5.54 7.97 3.78
C SER A 517 -5.35 6.45 3.64
N TRP A 518 -4.94 5.77 4.71
CA TRP A 518 -4.73 4.32 4.73
C TRP A 518 -6.00 3.54 4.38
N GLY A 519 -7.10 3.84 5.06
CA GLY A 519 -8.38 3.19 4.78
C GLY A 519 -8.88 3.42 3.36
N THR A 520 -8.64 4.60 2.81
CA THR A 520 -9.01 4.94 1.44
C THR A 520 -8.20 4.12 0.43
N MET A 521 -6.88 4.03 0.60
CA MET A 521 -6.02 3.20 -0.24
C MET A 521 -6.43 1.73 -0.18
N ALA A 522 -6.74 1.21 1.03
CA ALA A 522 -7.18 -0.15 1.26
C ALA A 522 -8.45 -0.54 0.49
N ILE A 523 -9.42 0.38 0.45
CA ILE A 523 -10.71 0.13 -0.23
C ILE A 523 -10.56 0.26 -1.75
N LEU A 524 -9.80 1.24 -2.22
CA LEU A 524 -9.80 1.63 -3.62
C LEU A 524 -8.73 0.91 -4.46
N MET A 525 -7.53 0.64 -3.93
CA MET A 525 -6.44 0.06 -4.71
C MET A 525 -6.81 -1.30 -5.34
N PRO A 526 -7.46 -2.22 -4.62
CA PRO A 526 -7.89 -3.50 -5.16
C PRO A 526 -8.89 -3.42 -6.31
N LEU A 527 -9.61 -2.30 -6.42
CA LEU A 527 -10.58 -2.06 -7.50
C LEU A 527 -9.95 -1.33 -8.68
N ILE A 528 -9.09 -0.35 -8.39
CA ILE A 528 -8.57 0.59 -9.38
C ILE A 528 -7.58 -0.10 -10.32
N ILE A 529 -6.67 -0.93 -9.82
CA ILE A 529 -5.66 -1.59 -10.65
C ILE A 529 -6.30 -2.55 -11.64
N PRO A 530 -7.16 -3.51 -11.23
CA PRO A 530 -7.83 -4.39 -12.17
C PRO A 530 -8.74 -3.66 -13.16
N LEU A 531 -9.50 -2.66 -12.70
CA LEU A 531 -10.34 -1.85 -13.56
C LEU A 531 -9.52 -1.10 -14.61
N SER A 532 -8.44 -0.43 -14.18
CA SER A 532 -7.58 0.33 -15.10
C SER A 532 -6.99 -0.57 -16.18
N TRP A 533 -6.44 -1.73 -15.79
CA TRP A 533 -5.85 -2.68 -16.72
C TRP A 533 -6.86 -3.21 -17.72
N ALA A 534 -8.03 -3.59 -17.24
CA ALA A 534 -9.08 -4.16 -18.06
C ALA A 534 -9.65 -3.15 -19.07
N VAL A 535 -9.88 -1.88 -18.66
CA VAL A 535 -10.29 -0.80 -19.59
C VAL A 535 -9.18 -0.50 -20.60
N MET A 536 -7.91 -0.55 -20.20
CA MET A 536 -6.78 -0.46 -21.13
C MET A 536 -6.79 -1.61 -22.15
N GLY A 537 -7.10 -2.84 -21.72
CA GLY A 537 -7.20 -4.02 -22.59
C GLY A 537 -8.27 -3.86 -23.67
N VAL A 538 -9.47 -3.48 -23.28
CA VAL A 538 -10.59 -3.22 -24.22
C VAL A 538 -10.23 -2.12 -25.24
N ASN A 539 -9.45 -1.13 -24.84
CA ASN A 539 -9.00 -0.04 -25.73
C ASN A 539 -7.69 -0.36 -26.48
N GLY A 540 -7.16 -1.59 -26.36
CA GLY A 540 -5.98 -2.06 -27.09
C GLY A 540 -4.67 -1.35 -26.68
N ILE A 541 -4.57 -0.85 -25.43
CA ILE A 541 -3.39 -0.16 -24.87
C ILE A 541 -2.88 -0.82 -23.59
N ALA A 542 -3.27 -2.06 -23.31
CA ALA A 542 -2.69 -2.87 -22.23
C ALA A 542 -1.33 -3.44 -22.68
N ASP A 543 -0.38 -2.54 -22.91
CA ASP A 543 0.96 -2.82 -23.41
C ASP A 543 1.98 -1.91 -22.69
N PRO A 544 3.31 -2.09 -22.89
CA PRO A 544 4.31 -1.24 -22.25
C PRO A 544 4.15 0.27 -22.52
N ALA A 545 3.57 0.68 -23.66
CA ALA A 545 3.35 2.10 -23.97
C ALA A 545 2.19 2.70 -23.16
N GLY A 546 1.18 1.88 -22.85
CA GLY A 546 0.02 2.26 -22.05
C GLY A 546 0.24 2.24 -20.53
N MET A 547 1.35 1.65 -20.04
CA MET A 547 1.62 1.51 -18.59
C MET A 547 1.57 2.83 -17.81
N HIS A 548 1.75 3.98 -18.47
CA HIS A 548 1.61 5.28 -17.83
C HIS A 548 0.23 5.51 -17.22
N ILE A 549 -0.85 4.92 -17.78
CA ILE A 549 -2.20 4.97 -17.22
C ILE A 549 -2.26 4.20 -15.90
N LEU A 550 -1.69 3.00 -15.86
CA LEU A 550 -1.64 2.18 -14.64
C LEU A 550 -0.84 2.88 -13.55
N TYR A 551 0.38 3.35 -13.86
CA TYR A 551 1.22 4.08 -12.92
C TYR A 551 0.54 5.36 -12.40
N SER A 552 -0.09 6.10 -13.31
CA SER A 552 -0.84 7.31 -12.95
C SER A 552 -2.07 6.99 -12.10
N SER A 553 -2.79 5.88 -12.36
CA SER A 553 -3.93 5.46 -11.56
C SER A 553 -3.54 5.06 -10.13
N VAL A 554 -2.44 4.30 -9.98
CA VAL A 554 -1.85 3.99 -8.67
C VAL A 554 -1.47 5.27 -7.94
N ALA A 555 -0.69 6.15 -8.59
CA ALA A 555 -0.30 7.44 -8.01
C ALA A 555 -1.50 8.28 -7.60
N CYS A 556 -2.56 8.30 -8.40
CA CYS A 556 -3.77 9.08 -8.14
C CYS A 556 -4.60 8.52 -6.98
N CYS A 557 -4.62 7.21 -6.77
CA CYS A 557 -5.20 6.62 -5.57
C CYS A 557 -4.45 7.07 -4.31
N LEU A 558 -3.12 6.97 -4.32
CA LEU A 558 -2.26 7.37 -3.20
C LEU A 558 -2.35 8.88 -2.95
N ALA A 559 -2.14 9.69 -3.99
CA ALA A 559 -2.14 11.15 -3.92
C ALA A 559 -3.52 11.74 -3.57
N GLY A 560 -4.59 11.16 -4.11
CA GLY A 560 -5.96 11.55 -3.80
C GLY A 560 -6.32 11.26 -2.35
N ALA A 561 -5.92 10.08 -1.84
CA ALA A 561 -6.09 9.72 -0.45
C ALA A 561 -5.37 10.72 0.49
N VAL A 562 -4.12 11.08 0.18
CA VAL A 562 -3.37 12.10 0.94
C VAL A 562 -4.03 13.48 0.84
N TRP A 563 -4.55 13.89 -0.34
CA TRP A 563 -5.23 15.18 -0.49
C TRP A 563 -6.52 15.25 0.32
N GLY A 564 -7.36 14.22 0.24
CA GLY A 564 -8.60 14.17 1.00
C GLY A 564 -8.37 14.19 2.50
N ASP A 565 -7.41 13.41 2.97
CA ASP A 565 -6.98 13.35 4.36
C ASP A 565 -6.50 14.72 4.86
N HIS A 566 -5.61 15.36 4.13
CA HIS A 566 -5.05 16.68 4.41
C HIS A 566 -6.10 17.82 4.41
N CYS A 567 -7.25 17.64 3.77
CA CYS A 567 -8.39 18.55 3.80
C CYS A 567 -9.38 18.24 4.93
N SER A 568 -9.32 17.04 5.52
CA SER A 568 -10.36 16.53 6.41
C SER A 568 -10.25 17.08 7.84
N PRO A 569 -11.35 17.59 8.41
CA PRO A 569 -11.35 18.01 9.82
C PRO A 569 -11.38 16.85 10.82
N ILE A 570 -11.51 15.61 10.35
CA ILE A 570 -11.53 14.41 11.19
C ILE A 570 -10.33 13.52 10.94
N SER A 571 -9.37 13.97 10.11
CA SER A 571 -8.13 13.25 9.84
C SER A 571 -7.29 13.12 11.11
N ASP A 572 -6.75 11.93 11.32
CA ASP A 572 -5.85 11.64 12.43
C ASP A 572 -4.54 12.44 12.31
N THR A 573 -3.98 12.60 11.12
CA THR A 573 -2.77 13.41 10.90
C THR A 573 -3.02 14.90 11.12
N THR A 574 -4.17 15.44 10.67
CA THR A 574 -4.54 16.85 10.87
C THR A 574 -4.84 17.14 12.34
N VAL A 575 -5.50 16.22 13.06
CA VAL A 575 -5.69 16.32 14.52
C VAL A 575 -4.34 16.31 15.23
N LEU A 576 -3.47 15.37 14.88
CA LEU A 576 -2.15 15.20 15.49
C LEU A 576 -1.26 16.43 15.24
N SER A 577 -1.27 16.98 14.02
CA SER A 577 -0.54 18.20 13.66
C SER A 577 -1.02 19.42 14.45
N SER A 578 -2.33 19.52 14.69
CA SER A 578 -2.91 20.57 15.55
C SER A 578 -2.40 20.46 16.98
N VAL A 579 -2.49 19.27 17.58
CA VAL A 579 -2.04 18.99 18.94
C VAL A 579 -0.53 19.20 19.07
N ALA A 580 0.26 18.61 18.16
CA ALA A 580 1.71 18.72 18.15
C ALA A 580 2.19 20.17 18.00
N SER A 581 1.52 20.97 17.20
CA SER A 581 1.83 22.40 17.03
C SER A 581 1.22 23.30 18.12
N GLY A 582 0.33 22.77 18.97
CA GLY A 582 -0.43 23.52 19.98
C GLY A 582 -1.34 24.57 19.33
N CYS A 583 -1.95 24.22 18.21
CA CYS A 583 -2.91 25.01 17.46
C CYS A 583 -4.34 24.54 17.78
N ASP A 584 -5.31 25.44 17.77
CA ASP A 584 -6.71 25.04 17.72
C ASP A 584 -7.00 24.24 16.45
N HIS A 585 -7.65 23.10 16.61
CA HIS A 585 -7.85 22.17 15.49
C HIS A 585 -8.72 22.77 14.38
N ILE A 586 -9.79 23.44 14.73
CA ILE A 586 -10.71 24.05 13.73
C ILE A 586 -10.03 25.22 13.00
N GLU A 587 -9.23 26.03 13.70
CA GLU A 587 -8.44 27.10 13.07
C GLU A 587 -7.32 26.53 12.19
N HIS A 588 -6.72 25.40 12.57
CA HIS A 588 -5.78 24.69 11.68
C HIS A 588 -6.47 24.30 10.37
N VAL A 589 -7.54 23.52 10.42
CA VAL A 589 -8.30 23.10 9.23
C VAL A 589 -8.74 24.30 8.39
N ARG A 590 -9.32 25.34 9.04
CA ARG A 590 -9.79 26.55 8.37
C ARG A 590 -8.70 27.29 7.60
N THR A 591 -7.49 27.34 8.16
CA THR A 591 -6.35 28.04 7.55
C THR A 591 -5.65 27.21 6.48
N GLN A 592 -5.60 25.88 6.63
CA GLN A 592 -4.97 24.91 5.71
C GLN A 592 -5.81 24.67 4.47
N LEU A 593 -7.12 24.52 4.62
CA LEU A 593 -8.04 24.08 3.56
C LEU A 593 -7.90 24.88 2.24
N PRO A 594 -7.82 26.23 2.22
CA PRO A 594 -7.63 26.95 0.96
C PRO A 594 -6.33 26.62 0.24
N TYR A 595 -5.27 26.29 0.97
CA TYR A 595 -3.97 25.91 0.41
C TYR A 595 -4.02 24.49 -0.17
N ALA A 596 -4.55 23.53 0.60
CA ALA A 596 -4.70 22.16 0.15
C ALA A 596 -5.64 22.03 -1.06
N LEU A 597 -6.76 22.76 -1.07
CA LEU A 597 -7.67 22.80 -2.21
C LEU A 597 -7.00 23.39 -3.47
N LEU A 598 -6.27 24.50 -3.32
CA LEU A 598 -5.54 25.09 -4.44
C LEU A 598 -4.55 24.11 -5.06
N VAL A 599 -3.73 23.46 -4.22
CA VAL A 599 -2.73 22.49 -4.68
C VAL A 599 -3.40 21.29 -5.34
N GLY A 600 -4.50 20.77 -4.74
CA GLY A 600 -5.24 19.64 -5.30
C GLY A 600 -5.87 19.93 -6.66
N VAL A 601 -6.48 21.13 -6.81
CA VAL A 601 -7.04 21.55 -8.10
C VAL A 601 -5.95 21.71 -9.15
N VAL A 602 -4.79 22.30 -8.81
CA VAL A 602 -3.66 22.43 -9.73
C VAL A 602 -3.09 21.05 -10.08
N ALA A 603 -2.94 20.15 -9.09
CA ALA A 603 -2.49 18.78 -9.31
C ALA A 603 -3.41 18.02 -10.28
N LEU A 604 -4.72 18.16 -10.10
CA LEU A 604 -5.71 17.55 -11.00
C LEU A 604 -5.66 18.13 -12.42
N ALA A 605 -5.76 19.47 -12.54
CA ALA A 605 -5.93 20.15 -13.82
C ALA A 605 -4.65 20.18 -14.68
N VAL A 606 -3.48 20.29 -14.06
CA VAL A 606 -2.19 20.44 -14.74
C VAL A 606 -1.35 19.16 -14.71
N GLY A 607 -1.56 18.32 -13.70
CA GLY A 607 -0.84 17.07 -13.51
C GLY A 607 -1.62 15.85 -13.98
N THR A 608 -2.63 15.48 -13.22
CA THR A 608 -3.33 14.19 -13.35
C THR A 608 -4.06 14.04 -14.69
N ILE A 609 -4.88 15.02 -15.08
CA ILE A 609 -5.63 14.94 -16.34
C ILE A 609 -4.66 14.94 -17.54
N PRO A 610 -3.70 15.89 -17.70
CA PRO A 610 -2.75 15.84 -18.81
C PRO A 610 -1.85 14.59 -18.78
N GLY A 611 -1.49 14.09 -17.60
CA GLY A 611 -0.74 12.84 -17.43
C GLY A 611 -1.46 11.64 -18.01
N GLY A 612 -2.79 11.54 -17.82
CA GLY A 612 -3.62 10.51 -18.43
C GLY A 612 -3.64 10.57 -19.97
N PHE A 613 -3.47 11.75 -20.55
CA PHE A 613 -3.30 11.95 -22.00
C PHE A 613 -1.84 11.76 -22.47
N GLY A 614 -0.95 11.24 -21.63
CA GLY A 614 0.44 10.94 -21.98
C GLY A 614 1.41 12.14 -21.84
N MET A 615 1.02 13.22 -21.16
CA MET A 615 1.93 14.31 -20.86
C MET A 615 3.04 13.84 -19.92
N PRO A 616 4.33 14.08 -20.23
CA PRO A 616 5.42 13.69 -19.34
C PRO A 616 5.26 14.30 -17.94
N PRO A 617 5.37 13.50 -16.86
CA PRO A 617 5.08 13.98 -15.51
C PRO A 617 5.99 15.12 -15.05
N TRP A 618 7.26 15.14 -15.45
CA TRP A 618 8.17 16.23 -15.13
C TRP A 618 7.68 17.59 -15.70
N LEU A 619 7.07 17.59 -16.89
CA LEU A 619 6.55 18.81 -17.51
C LEU A 619 5.32 19.31 -16.75
N SER A 620 4.41 18.41 -16.38
CA SER A 620 3.26 18.70 -15.52
C SER A 620 3.68 19.30 -14.17
N ILE A 621 4.72 18.74 -13.54
CA ILE A 621 5.28 19.26 -12.27
C ILE A 621 5.80 20.68 -12.47
N VAL A 622 6.60 20.94 -13.50
CA VAL A 622 7.16 22.28 -13.77
C VAL A 622 6.05 23.31 -14.03
N ILE A 623 5.04 22.97 -14.83
CA ILE A 623 3.89 23.85 -15.09
C ILE A 623 3.09 24.07 -13.80
N GLY A 624 2.85 23.01 -13.01
CA GLY A 624 2.17 23.09 -11.72
C GLY A 624 2.89 24.02 -10.73
N ILE A 625 4.21 23.90 -10.63
CA ILE A 625 5.06 24.80 -9.83
C ILE A 625 4.91 26.25 -10.32
N GLY A 626 4.98 26.48 -11.62
CA GLY A 626 4.79 27.81 -12.22
C GLY A 626 3.41 28.40 -11.94
N ALA A 627 2.36 27.58 -12.06
CA ALA A 627 0.98 27.97 -11.75
C ALA A 627 0.80 28.36 -10.28
N LEU A 628 1.28 27.52 -9.36
CA LEU A 628 1.22 27.79 -7.92
C LEU A 628 2.00 29.06 -7.55
N TRP A 629 3.19 29.25 -8.13
CA TRP A 629 3.97 30.47 -7.93
C TRP A 629 3.25 31.71 -8.46
N GLY A 630 2.67 31.64 -9.68
CA GLY A 630 1.89 32.71 -10.27
C GLY A 630 0.70 33.10 -9.40
N ILE A 631 -0.07 32.11 -8.91
CA ILE A 631 -1.22 32.33 -8.03
C ILE A 631 -0.77 32.94 -6.70
N LEU A 632 0.32 32.42 -6.10
CA LEU A 632 0.87 32.96 -4.86
C LEU A 632 1.34 34.42 -5.03
N LYS A 633 1.96 34.77 -6.14
CA LYS A 633 2.35 36.15 -6.43
C LYS A 633 1.17 37.09 -6.65
N PHE A 634 0.08 36.59 -7.25
CA PHE A 634 -1.08 37.42 -7.56
C PHE A 634 -1.97 37.65 -6.32
N PHE A 635 -2.26 36.59 -5.56
CA PHE A 635 -3.15 36.64 -4.41
C PHE A 635 -2.43 36.81 -3.06
N GLY A 636 -1.15 36.41 -2.97
CA GLY A 636 -0.36 36.45 -1.76
C GLY A 636 0.01 37.87 -1.36
N ARG A 637 0.00 38.11 -0.05
CA ARG A 637 0.41 39.38 0.58
C ARG A 637 1.35 39.10 1.71
N SER A 638 2.27 40.01 1.98
CA SER A 638 3.16 39.92 3.12
C SER A 638 2.38 40.08 4.44
N SER A 639 2.74 39.30 5.43
CA SER A 639 2.25 39.48 6.80
C SER A 639 2.94 40.62 7.56
N GLU A 640 4.04 41.16 7.01
CA GLU A 640 4.80 42.29 7.57
C GLU A 640 4.28 43.63 7.09
N ALA A 641 3.31 43.65 6.15
CA ALA A 641 2.74 44.85 5.55
C ALA A 641 1.44 45.28 6.25
#